data_361bac47a420f489d92115f1673687db
#
_entry.id   361bac47a420f489d92115f1673687db
#
_cell.length_a   1.000
_cell.length_b   1.000
_cell.length_c   1.000
_cell.angle_alpha   90.00
_cell.angle_beta   90.00
_cell.angle_gamma   90.00
#
_symmetry.space_group_name_H-M   'P 1'
#
loop_
_entity.id
_entity.type
_entity.pdbx_description
1 polymer ?
#
loop_
_entity_poly.entity_id
_entity_poly.type
_entity_poly.pdbx_seq_one_letter_code
_entity_poly.pdbx_strand_id
1 'polypeptide(L)'
;MERGKPPRGTAGQNFEKTECFESMVLKHHTLNPFDRKPQGAVATGGQVRLRLTVEDEQAPVELFLRVWNGDERRYPMRPLGLKDGRMIYEAQIGVGDKPRLLWYRFECEYKGEHVVLGAPGDHTGCGEGVMGSEESFQLTVYDAAYDTPAWMRDGVMYQIMVDRFCRGEGTDALMHAKDGQNIILHEDWNEMPFLNIAENGDNFANDFFGGNLEGVRQKLPYLKQLGVSVLYFNPIFCARTNHKYDTSDYRKVDPMFGDEQALARLCKEAEALGMRVMLDGVFSHVGDDSLYFNRRGTYGEHVGAYRDPDSPYYKWFTFRRWPDDYECWWGFKTLPNVNEMDEDYRRFILEDDDSVVRHWVRKGTSGWRLDVADELPMPFLRELRRQVKDVSKDAAVLGEVWEDASHKVAYGQMRSYVLGDTLDSVMNYPLRDALIAFLMAQKDAAAVAKELSSLAQNYPKPFLYALMNLMGSHDRPRILNVLAGNDGSDIPRSQRADHRLSREERMIGALREQLMLRFMFSVPGMPCIYYGDEAGVEGCADPFCRRTYPWGREDQDMLARYKAMAAMRNGHPVLKTGECAYIAPCSAVLGVIRKNENGKDAFGKKAENACAVTLINRSAREVVVYLTSADVSGAQTLVSDDGQIFTARGGAFSVKIKGLQGVTMFAM
;
A
#
# COMPACT_ATOMS: atom_id res chain seq x y z
N MET A 1 -13.75 0.16 -23.34
CA MET A 1 -13.07 0.96 -24.37
C MET A 1 -11.58 0.67 -24.26
N GLU A 2 -10.97 0.32 -25.35
CA GLU A 2 -9.60 -0.16 -25.42
C GLU A 2 -8.60 0.86 -24.93
N ARG A 3 -7.68 0.39 -24.08
CA ARG A 3 -6.52 1.15 -23.63
C ARG A 3 -5.66 1.49 -24.85
N GLY A 4 -5.45 2.78 -25.13
CA GLY A 4 -4.47 3.24 -26.10
C GLY A 4 -3.09 2.72 -25.74
N LYS A 5 -2.57 1.78 -26.55
CA LYS A 5 -1.18 1.35 -26.51
C LYS A 5 -0.30 2.51 -26.94
N PRO A 6 0.85 2.74 -26.29
CA PRO A 6 1.84 3.66 -26.84
C PRO A 6 2.32 3.15 -28.20
N PRO A 7 2.78 4.04 -29.12
CA PRO A 7 3.17 3.65 -30.46
C PRO A 7 4.35 2.67 -30.40
N ARG A 8 4.23 1.57 -31.12
CA ARG A 8 5.32 0.62 -31.35
C ARG A 8 6.42 1.33 -32.12
N GLY A 9 7.54 1.55 -31.44
CA GLY A 9 8.79 1.84 -32.11
C GLY A 9 9.18 0.67 -32.98
N THR A 10 9.56 0.96 -34.20
CA THR A 10 9.98 0.05 -35.24
C THR A 10 11.04 -0.91 -34.74
N ALA A 11 10.73 -2.20 -34.75
CA ALA A 11 11.68 -3.29 -34.63
C ALA A 11 12.62 -3.26 -35.82
N GLY A 12 13.91 -3.36 -35.55
CA GLY A 12 14.88 -3.68 -36.56
C GLY A 12 16.22 -2.99 -36.39
N GLN A 13 17.02 -3.45 -35.41
CA GLN A 13 18.46 -3.58 -35.63
C GLN A 13 18.99 -4.66 -34.68
N ASN A 14 19.52 -5.69 -35.28
CA ASN A 14 20.22 -6.79 -34.65
C ASN A 14 21.29 -6.28 -33.69
N PHE A 15 21.15 -6.55 -32.40
CA PHE A 15 22.25 -6.52 -31.44
C PHE A 15 22.91 -7.93 -31.44
N GLU A 16 23.57 -8.28 -32.52
CA GLU A 16 24.72 -9.18 -32.46
C GLU A 16 25.96 -8.31 -32.24
N LYS A 17 26.33 -8.13 -30.98
CA LYS A 17 27.69 -7.90 -30.52
C LYS A 17 27.76 -8.12 -29.03
N THR A 18 27.60 -9.37 -28.61
CA THR A 18 28.20 -9.85 -27.37
C THR A 18 29.63 -10.25 -27.72
N GLU A 19 30.50 -9.27 -28.01
CA GLU A 19 31.93 -9.52 -27.89
C GLU A 19 32.21 -9.69 -26.39
N CYS A 20 32.60 -10.89 -26.00
CA CYS A 20 33.15 -11.22 -24.70
C CYS A 20 34.21 -10.17 -24.34
N PHE A 21 33.93 -9.35 -23.33
CA PHE A 21 34.98 -8.64 -22.61
C PHE A 21 35.80 -9.72 -21.87
N GLU A 22 36.73 -10.36 -22.60
CA GLU A 22 37.69 -11.27 -21.99
C GLU A 22 38.60 -10.41 -21.11
N SER A 23 38.22 -10.18 -19.85
CA SER A 23 39.06 -10.01 -18.68
C SER A 23 38.54 -9.11 -17.55
N MET A 24 37.63 -8.14 -17.72
CA MET A 24 37.21 -7.28 -16.59
C MET A 24 35.74 -7.49 -16.22
N VAL A 25 35.47 -7.81 -14.95
CA VAL A 25 34.09 -7.90 -14.41
C VAL A 25 33.95 -6.93 -13.23
N LEU A 26 33.00 -6.02 -13.33
CA LEU A 26 32.59 -5.14 -12.24
C LEU A 26 31.41 -5.76 -11.49
N LYS A 27 31.44 -5.74 -10.14
CA LYS A 27 30.38 -6.28 -9.31
C LYS A 27 29.98 -5.29 -8.20
N HIS A 28 28.70 -5.06 -8.11
CA HIS A 28 28.03 -4.30 -7.06
C HIS A 28 26.63 -4.85 -6.85
N HIS A 29 26.19 -4.97 -5.60
CA HIS A 29 24.85 -5.43 -5.28
C HIS A 29 24.26 -4.54 -4.18
N THR A 30 23.22 -3.78 -4.50
CA THR A 30 22.66 -2.78 -3.56
C THR A 30 22.15 -3.36 -2.25
N LEU A 31 21.72 -4.63 -2.24
CA LEU A 31 21.24 -5.33 -1.03
C LEU A 31 22.39 -5.98 -0.22
N ASN A 32 23.63 -5.93 -0.71
CA ASN A 32 24.78 -6.44 0.02
C ASN A 32 25.36 -5.34 0.94
N PRO A 33 25.37 -5.51 2.28
CA PRO A 33 25.94 -4.50 3.21
C PRO A 33 27.44 -4.24 3.02
N PHE A 34 28.16 -5.14 2.35
CA PHE A 34 29.54 -4.91 1.96
C PHE A 34 29.62 -3.86 0.85
N ASP A 35 28.74 -3.89 -0.14
CA ASP A 35 28.75 -3.02 -1.31
C ASP A 35 28.10 -1.67 -1.06
N ARG A 36 27.03 -1.62 -0.26
CA ARG A 36 26.31 -0.40 0.09
C ARG A 36 26.04 -0.31 1.60
N LYS A 37 26.43 0.83 2.22
CA LYS A 37 26.18 1.08 3.65
C LYS A 37 25.92 2.58 3.88
N PRO A 38 24.82 2.95 4.58
CA PRO A 38 23.79 2.09 5.13
C PRO A 38 22.95 1.43 4.03
N GLN A 39 22.24 0.37 4.39
CA GLN A 39 21.19 -0.23 3.59
C GLN A 39 19.93 0.64 3.69
N GLY A 40 19.10 0.64 2.62
CA GLY A 40 17.86 1.37 2.60
C GLY A 40 17.99 2.83 2.20
N ALA A 41 16.91 3.59 2.36
CA ALA A 41 16.89 5.03 2.21
C ALA A 41 17.71 5.72 3.31
N VAL A 42 18.23 6.91 3.03
CA VAL A 42 19.16 7.65 3.89
C VAL A 42 18.56 8.99 4.27
N ALA A 43 18.68 9.37 5.54
CA ALA A 43 18.24 10.67 6.02
C ALA A 43 19.15 11.80 5.49
N THR A 44 18.58 13.00 5.31
CA THR A 44 19.33 14.21 4.98
C THR A 44 20.49 14.43 5.96
N GLY A 45 21.60 14.97 5.46
CA GLY A 45 22.84 15.13 6.23
C GLY A 45 23.66 13.84 6.39
N GLY A 46 23.14 12.70 5.96
CA GLY A 46 23.80 11.40 6.05
C GLY A 46 24.90 11.21 5.00
N GLN A 47 25.58 10.06 5.13
CA GLN A 47 26.63 9.64 4.20
C GLN A 47 26.34 8.22 3.74
N VAL A 48 26.72 7.91 2.49
CA VAL A 48 26.63 6.58 1.91
C VAL A 48 27.99 6.15 1.41
N ARG A 49 28.38 4.94 1.83
CA ARG A 49 29.57 4.27 1.30
C ARG A 49 29.12 3.27 0.24
N LEU A 50 29.73 3.38 -0.94
CA LEU A 50 29.48 2.49 -2.09
C LEU A 50 30.80 1.82 -2.47
N ARG A 51 30.78 0.49 -2.60
CA ARG A 51 31.92 -0.31 -3.04
C ARG A 51 31.63 -1.01 -4.34
N LEU A 52 32.70 -1.15 -5.10
CA LEU A 52 32.74 -1.90 -6.35
C LEU A 52 33.85 -2.94 -6.26
N THR A 53 33.54 -4.18 -6.59
CA THR A 53 34.52 -5.25 -6.74
C THR A 53 34.89 -5.36 -8.21
N VAL A 54 36.20 -5.36 -8.50
CA VAL A 54 36.76 -5.51 -9.84
C VAL A 54 37.50 -6.85 -9.90
N GLU A 55 37.06 -7.70 -10.82
CA GLU A 55 37.71 -8.97 -11.13
C GLU A 55 38.49 -8.76 -12.43
N ASP A 56 39.78 -8.47 -12.33
CA ASP A 56 40.73 -8.36 -13.43
C ASP A 56 42.17 -8.40 -12.90
N GLU A 57 43.08 -8.94 -13.70
CA GLU A 57 44.53 -8.92 -13.40
C GLU A 57 45.15 -7.51 -13.58
N GLN A 58 44.54 -6.66 -14.42
CA GLN A 58 44.92 -5.28 -14.64
C GLN A 58 43.78 -4.35 -14.21
N ALA A 59 43.78 -3.93 -12.95
CA ALA A 59 42.77 -2.99 -12.43
C ALA A 59 42.69 -1.70 -13.28
N PRO A 60 41.47 -1.16 -13.51
CA PRO A 60 41.32 0.10 -14.25
C PRO A 60 42.05 1.26 -13.58
N VAL A 61 42.63 2.14 -14.37
CA VAL A 61 43.45 3.29 -13.87
C VAL A 61 42.58 4.32 -13.17
N GLU A 62 41.35 4.56 -13.70
CA GLU A 62 40.39 5.51 -13.16
C GLU A 62 38.99 4.89 -13.13
N LEU A 63 38.36 4.90 -11.95
CA LEU A 63 37.03 4.41 -11.74
C LEU A 63 36.19 5.46 -11.02
N PHE A 64 35.03 5.76 -11.54
CA PHE A 64 34.14 6.80 -11.03
C PHE A 64 32.77 6.25 -10.59
N LEU A 65 32.27 6.81 -9.51
CA LEU A 65 30.87 6.78 -9.15
C LEU A 65 30.19 8.01 -9.77
N ARG A 66 29.30 7.81 -10.71
CA ARG A 66 28.44 8.85 -11.27
C ARG A 66 27.16 8.95 -10.46
N VAL A 67 26.79 10.14 -10.01
CA VAL A 67 25.57 10.44 -9.26
C VAL A 67 24.79 11.53 -9.97
N TRP A 68 23.49 11.34 -10.10
CA TRP A 68 22.60 12.27 -10.80
C TRP A 68 21.30 12.54 -10.01
N ASN A 69 20.83 13.79 -10.04
CA ASN A 69 19.55 14.26 -9.47
C ASN A 69 18.99 15.48 -10.22
N GLY A 70 19.23 15.55 -11.51
CA GLY A 70 19.10 16.76 -12.34
C GLY A 70 20.46 17.35 -12.69
N ASP A 71 21.37 17.40 -11.71
CA ASP A 71 22.79 17.75 -11.91
C ASP A 71 23.64 16.49 -11.80
N GLU A 72 24.58 16.34 -12.72
CA GLU A 72 25.51 15.23 -12.73
C GLU A 72 26.77 15.54 -11.91
N ARG A 73 27.20 14.56 -11.11
CA ARG A 73 28.47 14.60 -10.37
C ARG A 73 29.21 13.28 -10.52
N ARG A 74 30.51 13.35 -10.75
CA ARG A 74 31.40 12.20 -10.81
C ARG A 74 32.35 12.23 -9.60
N TYR A 75 32.41 11.14 -8.88
CA TYR A 75 33.28 10.98 -7.71
C TYR A 75 34.33 9.93 -8.02
N PRO A 76 35.64 10.24 -7.94
CA PRO A 76 36.66 9.23 -8.13
C PRO A 76 36.57 8.19 -7.01
N MET A 77 36.70 6.92 -7.36
CA MET A 77 36.70 5.82 -6.40
C MET A 77 38.10 5.47 -5.94
N ARG A 78 38.30 5.31 -4.64
CA ARG A 78 39.59 4.99 -4.03
C ARG A 78 39.79 3.48 -3.99
N PRO A 79 40.96 2.94 -4.49
CA PRO A 79 41.29 1.52 -4.28
C PRO A 79 41.57 1.26 -2.81
N LEU A 80 41.01 0.17 -2.27
CA LEU A 80 41.24 -0.29 -0.88
C LEU A 80 42.26 -1.42 -0.80
N GLY A 81 42.55 -2.09 -1.92
CA GLY A 81 43.42 -3.26 -2.01
C GLY A 81 42.67 -4.54 -2.37
N LEU A 82 43.39 -5.64 -2.34
CA LEU A 82 42.89 -6.95 -2.71
C LEU A 82 42.15 -7.62 -1.53
N LYS A 83 40.99 -8.18 -1.82
CA LYS A 83 40.27 -9.09 -0.95
C LYS A 83 39.89 -10.34 -1.76
N ASP A 84 40.34 -11.51 -1.31
CA ASP A 84 40.10 -12.79 -1.99
C ASP A 84 40.52 -12.77 -3.49
N GLY A 85 41.66 -12.12 -3.79
CA GLY A 85 42.18 -11.98 -5.14
C GLY A 85 41.50 -10.93 -6.04
N ARG A 86 40.54 -10.13 -5.48
CA ARG A 86 39.76 -9.14 -6.20
C ARG A 86 40.05 -7.74 -5.68
N MET A 87 40.20 -6.75 -6.57
CA MET A 87 40.39 -5.38 -6.19
C MET A 87 39.07 -4.74 -5.74
N ILE A 88 39.08 -4.09 -4.58
CA ILE A 88 37.94 -3.35 -4.04
C ILE A 88 38.16 -1.85 -4.21
N TYR A 89 37.19 -1.17 -4.75
CA TYR A 89 37.11 0.29 -4.82
C TYR A 89 35.98 0.83 -3.93
N GLU A 90 36.18 2.01 -3.37
CA GLU A 90 35.20 2.64 -2.48
C GLU A 90 35.04 4.13 -2.83
N ALA A 91 33.79 4.57 -2.84
CA ALA A 91 33.43 5.98 -2.75
C ALA A 91 32.56 6.22 -1.52
N GLN A 92 32.75 7.35 -0.86
CA GLN A 92 31.87 7.80 0.22
C GLN A 92 31.34 9.18 -0.17
N ILE A 93 30.02 9.31 -0.20
CA ILE A 93 29.33 10.53 -0.61
C ILE A 93 28.39 11.02 0.48
N GLY A 94 28.35 12.33 0.69
CA GLY A 94 27.32 13.00 1.49
C GLY A 94 26.06 13.20 0.66
N VAL A 95 24.90 12.87 1.22
CA VAL A 95 23.63 12.97 0.48
C VAL A 95 23.03 14.39 0.47
N GLY A 96 23.62 15.33 1.23
CA GLY A 96 23.16 16.71 1.36
C GLY A 96 22.00 16.87 2.33
N ASP A 97 21.47 18.09 2.40
CA ASP A 97 20.49 18.56 3.40
C ASP A 97 19.04 18.65 2.88
N LYS A 98 18.81 18.29 1.61
CA LYS A 98 17.47 18.34 0.99
C LYS A 98 16.98 16.94 0.63
N PRO A 99 15.73 16.60 0.97
CA PRO A 99 15.10 15.36 0.53
C PRO A 99 15.01 15.29 -1.00
N ARG A 100 15.37 14.14 -1.58
CA ARG A 100 15.38 13.93 -3.04
C ARG A 100 15.65 12.48 -3.40
N LEU A 101 15.47 12.13 -4.67
CA LEU A 101 16.03 10.92 -5.26
C LEU A 101 17.39 11.22 -5.85
N LEU A 102 18.35 10.37 -5.55
CA LEU A 102 19.65 10.29 -6.20
C LEU A 102 19.69 9.00 -7.01
N TRP A 103 20.29 9.08 -8.17
CA TRP A 103 20.51 7.95 -9.06
C TRP A 103 22.00 7.78 -9.26
N TYR A 104 22.53 6.57 -9.16
CA TYR A 104 23.96 6.34 -9.33
C TYR A 104 24.28 5.12 -10.17
N ARG A 105 25.45 5.13 -10.80
CA ARG A 105 26.08 4.01 -11.52
C ARG A 105 27.59 4.14 -11.47
N PHE A 106 28.30 3.11 -11.90
CA PHE A 106 29.76 3.09 -11.93
C PHE A 106 30.25 3.16 -13.37
N GLU A 107 31.33 3.90 -13.58
CA GLU A 107 31.91 4.14 -14.90
C GLU A 107 33.44 4.07 -14.81
N CYS A 108 34.10 3.52 -15.83
CA CYS A 108 35.54 3.56 -16.00
C CYS A 108 35.93 3.54 -17.48
N GLU A 109 37.17 3.99 -17.77
CA GLU A 109 37.81 3.77 -19.05
C GLU A 109 38.73 2.53 -18.94
N TYR A 110 38.53 1.55 -19.80
CA TYR A 110 39.29 0.32 -19.82
C TYR A 110 39.69 -0.05 -21.22
N LYS A 111 41.02 -0.13 -21.46
CA LYS A 111 41.60 -0.40 -22.80
C LYS A 111 41.08 0.50 -23.93
N GLY A 112 40.73 1.76 -23.58
CA GLY A 112 40.21 2.75 -24.52
C GLY A 112 38.70 2.67 -24.77
N GLU A 113 38.01 1.82 -24.04
CA GLU A 113 36.54 1.70 -24.09
C GLU A 113 35.89 2.23 -22.80
N HIS A 114 34.72 2.88 -22.94
CA HIS A 114 33.92 3.32 -21.81
C HIS A 114 33.07 2.16 -21.28
N VAL A 115 33.31 1.78 -20.03
CA VAL A 115 32.63 0.65 -19.36
C VAL A 115 31.72 1.17 -18.26
N VAL A 116 30.48 0.69 -18.25
CA VAL A 116 29.44 1.06 -17.29
C VAL A 116 28.95 -0.17 -16.53
N LEU A 117 28.73 -0.03 -15.23
CA LEU A 117 27.93 -0.94 -14.42
C LEU A 117 26.74 -0.19 -13.85
N GLY A 118 25.56 -0.54 -14.30
CA GLY A 118 24.29 0.06 -13.87
C GLY A 118 23.34 -0.90 -13.19
N ALA A 119 22.14 -0.42 -12.89
CA ALA A 119 21.07 -1.21 -12.31
C ALA A 119 20.52 -2.25 -13.31
N PRO A 120 19.88 -3.33 -12.84
CA PRO A 120 19.10 -4.21 -13.72
C PRO A 120 18.00 -3.44 -14.45
N GLY A 121 17.68 -3.84 -15.69
CA GLY A 121 16.65 -3.24 -16.52
C GLY A 121 15.21 -3.54 -16.12
N ASP A 122 14.97 -3.79 -14.85
CA ASP A 122 13.65 -4.10 -14.28
C ASP A 122 12.98 -2.88 -13.62
N HIS A 123 13.57 -1.70 -13.77
CA HIS A 123 13.10 -0.41 -13.27
C HIS A 123 12.96 -0.31 -11.75
N THR A 124 13.49 -1.27 -10.98
CA THR A 124 13.46 -1.21 -9.51
C THR A 124 14.54 -0.29 -8.94
N GLY A 125 15.57 0.02 -9.71
CA GLY A 125 16.77 0.75 -9.25
C GLY A 125 17.54 0.01 -8.15
N CYS A 126 17.39 -1.32 -8.06
CA CYS A 126 17.90 -2.13 -6.96
C CYS A 126 18.37 -3.52 -7.46
N GLY A 127 19.32 -4.13 -6.76
CA GLY A 127 19.79 -5.50 -7.01
C GLY A 127 21.23 -5.59 -7.45
N GLU A 128 21.57 -6.67 -8.15
CA GLU A 128 22.90 -6.91 -8.71
C GLU A 128 23.13 -6.08 -9.95
N GLY A 129 24.32 -5.47 -10.03
CA GLY A 129 24.71 -4.61 -11.16
C GLY A 129 24.88 -5.40 -12.45
N VAL A 130 24.53 -4.77 -13.56
CA VAL A 130 24.63 -5.33 -14.91
C VAL A 130 25.63 -4.53 -15.72
N MET A 131 26.63 -5.21 -16.25
CA MET A 131 27.64 -4.63 -17.16
C MET A 131 26.96 -4.09 -18.41
N GLY A 132 27.34 -2.87 -18.84
CA GLY A 132 26.77 -2.19 -19.99
C GLY A 132 25.38 -1.59 -19.78
N SER A 133 24.77 -1.76 -18.60
CA SER A 133 23.48 -1.15 -18.31
C SER A 133 23.62 0.35 -18.07
N GLU A 134 22.85 1.15 -18.81
CA GLU A 134 22.73 2.59 -18.62
C GLU A 134 21.75 2.99 -17.51
N GLU A 135 20.95 2.03 -16.99
CA GLU A 135 20.05 2.28 -15.87
C GLU A 135 20.83 2.55 -14.58
N SER A 136 20.29 3.41 -13.74
CA SER A 136 20.95 3.82 -12.49
C SER A 136 20.28 3.17 -11.28
N PHE A 137 21.10 2.90 -10.26
CA PHE A 137 20.60 2.47 -8.94
C PHE A 137 19.94 3.65 -8.23
N GLN A 138 18.84 3.39 -7.53
CA GLN A 138 18.13 4.37 -6.71
C GLN A 138 18.78 4.55 -5.34
N LEU A 139 18.86 5.79 -4.89
CA LEU A 139 19.17 6.17 -3.52
C LEU A 139 18.17 7.23 -3.06
N THR A 140 17.24 6.84 -2.23
CA THR A 140 16.23 7.74 -1.65
C THR A 140 16.84 8.49 -0.47
N VAL A 141 16.78 9.83 -0.53
CA VAL A 141 17.17 10.74 0.56
C VAL A 141 15.93 11.39 1.11
N TYR A 142 15.61 11.12 2.38
CA TYR A 142 14.41 11.63 3.03
C TYR A 142 14.73 12.61 4.16
N ASP A 143 13.76 13.41 4.59
CA ASP A 143 13.92 14.37 5.67
C ASP A 143 14.31 13.65 6.98
N ALA A 144 15.40 14.07 7.61
CA ALA A 144 15.88 13.49 8.87
C ALA A 144 14.88 13.67 10.03
N ALA A 145 13.98 14.65 9.96
CA ALA A 145 12.92 14.88 10.93
C ALA A 145 11.65 14.04 10.66
N TYR A 146 11.61 13.30 9.54
CA TYR A 146 10.46 12.51 9.16
C TYR A 146 10.26 11.30 10.08
N ASP A 147 9.10 11.24 10.71
CA ASP A 147 8.60 10.06 11.43
C ASP A 147 7.11 9.90 11.18
N THR A 148 6.62 8.71 11.44
CA THR A 148 5.20 8.33 11.31
C THR A 148 4.64 7.94 12.68
N PRO A 149 3.33 8.15 12.92
CA PRO A 149 2.71 7.73 14.16
C PRO A 149 2.93 6.26 14.48
N ALA A 150 3.31 5.95 15.71
CA ALA A 150 3.65 4.59 16.14
C ALA A 150 2.50 3.60 15.90
N TRP A 151 1.26 4.04 16.07
CA TRP A 151 0.09 3.19 15.87
C TRP A 151 -0.05 2.65 14.43
N MET A 152 0.53 3.33 13.43
CA MET A 152 0.56 2.83 12.04
C MET A 152 1.48 1.62 11.87
N ARG A 153 2.47 1.44 12.76
CA ARG A 153 3.40 0.31 12.75
C ARG A 153 2.91 -0.85 13.60
N ASP A 154 2.20 -0.52 14.67
CA ASP A 154 1.88 -1.47 15.75
C ASP A 154 0.53 -2.16 15.57
N GLY A 155 -0.32 -1.63 14.70
CA GLY A 155 -1.71 -2.01 14.60
C GLY A 155 -2.06 -3.07 13.57
N VAL A 156 -3.35 -3.37 13.56
CA VAL A 156 -4.09 -4.07 12.50
C VAL A 156 -5.22 -3.15 12.08
N MET A 157 -5.28 -2.81 10.80
CA MET A 157 -6.34 -1.98 10.21
C MET A 157 -7.49 -2.85 9.75
N TYR A 158 -8.70 -2.28 9.77
CA TYR A 158 -9.90 -2.91 9.26
C TYR A 158 -10.68 -1.89 8.41
N GLN A 159 -10.80 -2.15 7.13
CA GLN A 159 -11.52 -1.30 6.18
C GLN A 159 -13.01 -1.61 6.19
N ILE A 160 -13.84 -0.60 6.34
CA ILE A 160 -15.30 -0.72 6.47
C ILE A 160 -16.02 0.11 5.41
N MET A 161 -16.86 -0.53 4.61
CA MET A 161 -17.92 0.13 3.88
C MET A 161 -19.16 0.16 4.77
N VAL A 162 -19.49 1.35 5.30
CA VAL A 162 -20.45 1.52 6.41
C VAL A 162 -21.83 0.95 6.07
N ASP A 163 -22.35 1.25 4.88
CA ASP A 163 -23.66 0.75 4.40
C ASP A 163 -23.79 -0.78 4.43
N ARG A 164 -22.65 -1.50 4.32
CA ARG A 164 -22.59 -2.96 4.12
C ARG A 164 -22.10 -3.71 5.35
N PHE A 165 -21.76 -3.00 6.44
CA PHE A 165 -21.14 -3.64 7.60
C PHE A 165 -22.13 -4.10 8.66
N CYS A 166 -22.95 -3.18 9.21
CA CYS A 166 -23.93 -3.54 10.25
C CYS A 166 -25.05 -2.50 10.35
N ARG A 167 -26.29 -2.95 10.37
CA ARG A 167 -27.44 -2.16 10.80
C ARG A 167 -27.37 -1.95 12.30
N GLY A 168 -27.41 -0.70 12.76
CA GLY A 168 -27.43 -0.36 14.17
C GLY A 168 -28.83 -0.01 14.66
N GLU A 169 -28.93 0.35 15.93
CA GLU A 169 -30.16 0.88 16.51
C GLU A 169 -30.58 2.16 15.76
N GLY A 170 -31.89 2.32 15.49
CA GLY A 170 -32.42 3.44 14.73
C GLY A 170 -32.28 3.32 13.20
N THR A 171 -31.82 2.19 12.68
CA THR A 171 -31.63 1.97 11.23
C THR A 171 -32.87 2.31 10.41
N ASP A 172 -34.08 1.91 10.84
CA ASP A 172 -35.30 2.15 10.06
C ASP A 172 -35.53 3.64 9.76
N ALA A 173 -35.34 4.51 10.76
CA ALA A 173 -35.45 5.93 10.56
C ALA A 173 -34.36 6.50 9.64
N LEU A 174 -33.12 5.97 9.75
CA LEU A 174 -31.98 6.42 8.91
C LEU A 174 -32.13 5.94 7.46
N MET A 175 -32.63 4.75 7.22
CA MET A 175 -32.88 4.21 5.87
C MET A 175 -33.84 5.12 5.07
N HIS A 176 -34.80 5.74 5.74
CA HIS A 176 -35.76 6.67 5.12
C HIS A 176 -35.28 8.12 5.06
N ALA A 177 -34.06 8.42 5.52
CA ALA A 177 -33.53 9.79 5.52
C ALA A 177 -33.35 10.42 4.12
N LYS A 178 -33.42 9.61 3.07
CA LYS A 178 -33.35 10.01 1.66
C LYS A 178 -34.61 9.68 0.87
N ASP A 179 -35.75 9.50 1.54
CA ASP A 179 -37.03 9.27 0.85
C ASP A 179 -37.31 10.42 -0.15
N GLY A 180 -37.80 10.02 -1.33
CA GLY A 180 -38.00 10.94 -2.45
C GLY A 180 -36.80 11.11 -3.38
N GLN A 181 -35.62 10.60 -3.01
CA GLN A 181 -34.50 10.43 -3.92
C GLN A 181 -34.60 9.11 -4.67
N ASN A 182 -33.92 9.01 -5.82
CA ASN A 182 -33.88 7.75 -6.59
C ASN A 182 -32.95 6.74 -5.93
N ILE A 183 -33.40 6.13 -4.85
CA ILE A 183 -32.67 5.08 -4.08
C ILE A 183 -33.47 3.80 -4.04
N ILE A 184 -32.78 2.68 -3.88
CA ILE A 184 -33.35 1.35 -3.69
C ILE A 184 -32.90 0.87 -2.31
N LEU A 185 -33.86 0.54 -1.45
CA LEU A 185 -33.58 0.01 -0.11
C LEU A 185 -33.72 -1.50 -0.12
N HIS A 186 -32.67 -2.22 0.29
CA HIS A 186 -32.72 -3.66 0.52
C HIS A 186 -33.38 -3.96 1.85
N GLU A 187 -34.48 -4.69 1.85
CA GLU A 187 -35.15 -5.18 3.06
C GLU A 187 -34.34 -6.32 3.68
N ASP A 188 -33.95 -7.30 2.86
CA ASP A 188 -33.11 -8.40 3.33
C ASP A 188 -31.63 -7.98 3.28
N TRP A 189 -30.98 -8.02 4.44
CA TRP A 189 -29.55 -7.77 4.62
C TRP A 189 -28.65 -8.67 3.76
N ASN A 190 -29.16 -9.83 3.34
CA ASN A 190 -28.38 -10.88 2.68
C ASN A 190 -28.54 -10.90 1.16
N GLU A 191 -29.30 -9.98 0.61
CA GLU A 191 -29.42 -9.84 -0.83
C GLU A 191 -28.09 -9.50 -1.50
N MET A 192 -28.04 -9.70 -2.82
CA MET A 192 -26.88 -9.28 -3.60
C MET A 192 -26.98 -7.80 -3.93
N PRO A 193 -25.87 -7.07 -3.94
CA PRO A 193 -25.83 -5.72 -4.47
C PRO A 193 -26.35 -5.68 -5.92
N PHE A 194 -27.11 -4.66 -6.27
CA PHE A 194 -27.62 -4.51 -7.61
C PHE A 194 -26.60 -3.85 -8.55
N LEU A 195 -26.49 -4.38 -9.75
CA LEU A 195 -25.83 -3.71 -10.85
C LEU A 195 -26.92 -2.94 -11.64
N ASN A 196 -27.11 -1.68 -11.30
CA ASN A 196 -28.10 -0.82 -11.94
C ASN A 196 -27.40 0.10 -12.95
N ILE A 197 -27.41 -0.29 -14.21
CA ILE A 197 -26.69 0.41 -15.27
C ILE A 197 -27.63 1.34 -16.01
N ALA A 198 -27.27 2.61 -16.13
CA ALA A 198 -27.93 3.60 -16.98
C ALA A 198 -27.71 3.29 -18.47
N GLU A 199 -28.51 3.91 -19.34
CA GLU A 199 -28.39 3.76 -20.81
C GLU A 199 -27.00 4.14 -21.34
N ASN A 200 -26.29 5.05 -20.66
CA ASN A 200 -24.92 5.46 -21.00
C ASN A 200 -23.84 4.51 -20.43
N GLY A 201 -24.21 3.43 -19.76
CA GLY A 201 -23.30 2.44 -19.18
C GLY A 201 -22.83 2.75 -17.75
N ASP A 202 -23.22 3.89 -17.17
CA ASP A 202 -22.85 4.23 -15.77
C ASP A 202 -23.65 3.38 -14.77
N ASN A 203 -22.99 3.00 -13.67
CA ASN A 203 -23.69 2.38 -12.54
C ASN A 203 -24.28 3.49 -11.67
N PHE A 204 -25.59 3.45 -11.41
CA PHE A 204 -26.25 4.38 -10.51
C PHE A 204 -25.79 4.26 -9.06
N ALA A 205 -25.29 3.08 -8.65
CA ALA A 205 -24.83 2.78 -7.28
C ALA A 205 -25.79 3.33 -6.21
N ASN A 206 -27.09 3.11 -6.43
CA ASN A 206 -28.17 3.71 -5.64
C ASN A 206 -28.93 2.69 -4.77
N ASP A 207 -28.37 1.49 -4.60
CA ASP A 207 -28.88 0.45 -3.72
C ASP A 207 -28.21 0.54 -2.34
N PHE A 208 -29.01 0.53 -1.27
CA PHE A 208 -28.56 0.68 0.09
C PHE A 208 -29.05 -0.44 1.00
N PHE A 209 -28.21 -0.86 1.93
CA PHE A 209 -28.52 -1.92 2.91
C PHE A 209 -28.76 -1.38 4.31
N GLY A 210 -28.51 -0.12 4.57
CA GLY A 210 -28.82 0.55 5.82
C GLY A 210 -27.83 0.30 6.95
N GLY A 211 -26.61 -0.17 6.66
CA GLY A 211 -25.53 -0.12 7.62
C GLY A 211 -25.21 1.34 8.01
N ASN A 212 -24.84 1.58 9.26
CA ASN A 212 -24.65 2.93 9.79
C ASN A 212 -23.57 2.98 10.88
N LEU A 213 -23.20 4.20 11.32
CA LEU A 213 -22.15 4.40 12.32
C LEU A 213 -22.50 3.79 13.68
N GLU A 214 -23.79 3.73 14.03
CA GLU A 214 -24.24 3.07 15.25
C GLU A 214 -24.00 1.56 15.17
N GLY A 215 -24.28 0.94 14.02
CA GLY A 215 -23.97 -0.47 13.77
C GLY A 215 -22.47 -0.77 13.90
N VAL A 216 -21.63 0.11 13.38
CA VAL A 216 -20.17 -0.01 13.58
C VAL A 216 -19.81 0.10 15.06
N ARG A 217 -20.38 1.08 15.78
CA ARG A 217 -20.15 1.29 17.21
C ARG A 217 -20.51 0.03 18.02
N GLN A 218 -21.65 -0.58 17.75
CA GLN A 218 -22.09 -1.82 18.41
C GLN A 218 -21.16 -3.00 18.13
N LYS A 219 -20.41 -2.98 17.02
CA LYS A 219 -19.45 -4.03 16.64
C LYS A 219 -18.00 -3.74 17.08
N LEU A 220 -17.73 -2.66 17.77
CA LEU A 220 -16.38 -2.38 18.33
C LEU A 220 -15.85 -3.53 19.21
N PRO A 221 -16.65 -4.20 20.08
CA PRO A 221 -16.15 -5.36 20.84
C PRO A 221 -15.73 -6.54 19.95
N TYR A 222 -16.45 -6.81 18.86
CA TYR A 222 -16.08 -7.82 17.86
C TYR A 222 -14.72 -7.48 17.21
N LEU A 223 -14.57 -6.23 16.74
CA LEU A 223 -13.34 -5.76 16.09
C LEU A 223 -12.14 -5.82 17.05
N LYS A 224 -12.36 -5.49 18.33
CA LYS A 224 -11.34 -5.65 19.37
C LYS A 224 -10.92 -7.10 19.57
N GLN A 225 -11.89 -8.03 19.59
CA GLN A 225 -11.61 -9.48 19.70
C GLN A 225 -10.90 -10.03 18.47
N LEU A 226 -11.12 -9.45 17.29
CA LEU A 226 -10.40 -9.78 16.06
C LEU A 226 -8.93 -9.27 16.10
N GLY A 227 -8.60 -8.38 17.05
CA GLY A 227 -7.26 -7.79 17.21
C GLY A 227 -7.06 -6.50 16.44
N VAL A 228 -8.13 -5.87 15.96
CA VAL A 228 -8.13 -4.60 15.23
C VAL A 228 -7.79 -3.44 16.17
N SER A 229 -7.01 -2.49 15.66
CA SER A 229 -6.65 -1.25 16.36
C SER A 229 -6.85 0.01 15.52
N VAL A 230 -7.17 -0.14 14.23
CA VAL A 230 -7.46 0.99 13.34
C VAL A 230 -8.67 0.67 12.47
N LEU A 231 -9.65 1.56 12.46
CA LEU A 231 -10.81 1.51 11.58
C LEU A 231 -10.58 2.50 10.44
N TYR A 232 -10.61 2.02 9.21
CA TYR A 232 -10.62 2.88 8.04
C TYR A 232 -12.01 2.80 7.39
N PHE A 233 -12.69 3.91 7.30
CA PHE A 233 -13.98 4.00 6.64
C PHE A 233 -13.83 4.44 5.19
N ASN A 234 -14.46 3.71 4.25
CA ASN A 234 -14.81 4.28 2.96
C ASN A 234 -15.62 5.57 3.18
N PRO A 235 -15.76 6.46 2.17
CA PRO A 235 -16.36 7.79 2.39
C PRO A 235 -17.70 7.73 3.16
N ILE A 236 -17.87 8.65 4.11
CA ILE A 236 -19.05 8.71 4.98
C ILE A 236 -19.84 10.02 4.85
N PHE A 237 -19.31 10.96 4.04
CA PHE A 237 -19.97 12.28 3.90
C PHE A 237 -21.21 12.18 3.01
N CYS A 238 -22.05 13.21 3.11
CA CYS A 238 -23.21 13.35 2.24
C CYS A 238 -22.83 13.08 0.79
N ALA A 239 -23.52 12.15 0.15
CA ALA A 239 -23.35 11.79 -1.24
C ALA A 239 -24.62 11.11 -1.77
N ARG A 240 -24.78 11.06 -3.07
CA ARG A 240 -25.93 10.41 -3.69
C ARG A 240 -25.79 8.89 -3.75
N THR A 241 -24.60 8.42 -4.11
CA THR A 241 -24.32 6.99 -4.31
C THR A 241 -24.07 6.26 -2.98
N ASN A 242 -24.16 4.94 -3.02
CA ASN A 242 -23.86 4.07 -1.89
C ASN A 242 -22.37 4.03 -1.52
N HIS A 243 -21.47 4.24 -2.50
CA HIS A 243 -20.01 4.27 -2.27
C HIS A 243 -19.51 5.63 -1.76
N LYS A 244 -20.28 6.71 -2.00
CA LYS A 244 -20.03 8.08 -1.51
C LYS A 244 -18.75 8.76 -1.99
N TYR A 245 -18.11 8.26 -3.05
CA TYR A 245 -17.02 8.96 -3.72
C TYR A 245 -17.51 10.20 -4.51
N ASP A 246 -18.81 10.35 -4.69
CA ASP A 246 -19.49 11.54 -5.22
C ASP A 246 -19.90 12.50 -4.07
N THR A 247 -18.94 12.95 -3.29
CA THR A 247 -19.19 13.82 -2.12
C THR A 247 -20.05 15.02 -2.48
N SER A 248 -21.15 15.19 -1.77
CA SER A 248 -22.08 16.31 -1.94
C SER A 248 -21.89 17.43 -0.91
N ASP A 249 -21.49 17.10 0.32
CA ASP A 249 -21.19 18.06 1.38
C ASP A 249 -20.14 17.50 2.33
N TYR A 250 -18.93 18.05 2.32
CA TYR A 250 -17.81 17.62 3.18
C TYR A 250 -18.01 17.93 4.68
N ARG A 251 -18.97 18.78 5.01
CA ARG A 251 -19.26 19.20 6.38
C ARG A 251 -20.31 18.33 7.07
N LYS A 252 -20.90 17.39 6.34
CA LYS A 252 -21.98 16.55 6.87
C LYS A 252 -21.69 15.07 6.66
N VAL A 253 -21.87 14.29 7.72
CA VAL A 253 -22.03 12.84 7.60
C VAL A 253 -23.31 12.55 6.82
N ASP A 254 -23.30 11.53 5.96
CA ASP A 254 -24.50 11.13 5.22
C ASP A 254 -25.65 10.78 6.20
N PRO A 255 -26.84 11.36 6.00
CA PRO A 255 -27.95 11.15 6.95
C PRO A 255 -28.38 9.69 7.11
N MET A 256 -28.10 8.82 6.12
CA MET A 256 -28.32 7.36 6.27
C MET A 256 -27.31 6.71 7.22
N PHE A 257 -26.16 7.33 7.45
CA PHE A 257 -25.13 6.82 8.38
C PHE A 257 -25.25 7.39 9.79
N GLY A 258 -25.98 8.48 9.95
CA GLY A 258 -26.15 9.22 11.19
C GLY A 258 -25.72 10.68 11.04
N ASP A 259 -25.04 11.19 12.04
CA ASP A 259 -24.60 12.58 12.10
C ASP A 259 -23.17 12.72 12.65
N GLU A 260 -22.69 13.94 12.74
CA GLU A 260 -21.38 14.28 13.33
C GLU A 260 -21.25 13.79 14.78
N GLN A 261 -22.34 13.81 15.55
CA GLN A 261 -22.32 13.35 16.95
C GLN A 261 -22.21 11.83 17.03
N ALA A 262 -22.82 11.09 16.10
CA ALA A 262 -22.67 9.64 15.99
C ALA A 262 -21.22 9.25 15.70
N LEU A 263 -20.55 9.99 14.78
CA LEU A 263 -19.12 9.80 14.49
C LEU A 263 -18.26 10.11 15.72
N ALA A 264 -18.50 11.23 16.38
CA ALA A 264 -17.73 11.64 17.57
C ALA A 264 -17.88 10.62 18.72
N ARG A 265 -19.10 10.09 18.96
CA ARG A 265 -19.34 9.00 19.93
C ARG A 265 -18.56 7.75 19.56
N LEU A 266 -18.61 7.34 18.28
CA LEU A 266 -17.88 6.17 17.78
C LEU A 266 -16.38 6.35 17.98
N CYS A 267 -15.80 7.49 17.60
CA CYS A 267 -14.38 7.79 17.80
C CYS A 267 -13.97 7.69 19.28
N LYS A 268 -14.76 8.27 20.17
CA LYS A 268 -14.52 8.24 21.62
C LYS A 268 -14.55 6.80 22.19
N GLU A 269 -15.53 5.99 21.79
CA GLU A 269 -15.63 4.61 22.26
C GLU A 269 -14.55 3.71 21.63
N ALA A 270 -14.20 3.93 20.35
CA ALA A 270 -13.08 3.27 19.71
C ALA A 270 -11.75 3.58 20.43
N GLU A 271 -11.50 4.85 20.76
CA GLU A 271 -10.32 5.27 21.52
C GLU A 271 -10.26 4.61 22.91
N ALA A 272 -11.37 4.51 23.60
CA ALA A 272 -11.45 3.82 24.91
C ALA A 272 -11.08 2.33 24.82
N LEU A 273 -11.26 1.70 23.65
CA LEU A 273 -10.84 0.34 23.35
C LEU A 273 -9.43 0.26 22.75
N GLY A 274 -8.71 1.38 22.63
CA GLY A 274 -7.39 1.48 22.02
C GLY A 274 -7.43 1.37 20.49
N MET A 275 -8.54 1.76 19.87
CA MET A 275 -8.69 1.81 18.41
C MET A 275 -8.70 3.25 17.90
N ARG A 276 -8.24 3.44 16.67
CA ARG A 276 -8.21 4.71 15.93
C ARG A 276 -9.21 4.69 14.79
N VAL A 277 -9.66 5.87 14.35
CA VAL A 277 -10.59 6.01 13.22
C VAL A 277 -9.94 6.88 12.14
N MET A 278 -9.87 6.38 10.90
CA MET A 278 -9.37 7.09 9.72
C MET A 278 -10.51 7.26 8.72
N LEU A 279 -10.64 8.45 8.14
CA LEU A 279 -11.64 8.77 7.12
C LEU A 279 -11.05 8.75 5.71
N ASP A 280 -11.92 8.58 4.73
CA ASP A 280 -11.59 8.73 3.31
C ASP A 280 -11.80 10.18 2.87
N GLY A 281 -10.78 10.77 2.25
CA GLY A 281 -10.78 12.13 1.71
C GLY A 281 -10.79 12.12 0.19
N VAL A 282 -11.93 12.40 -0.41
CA VAL A 282 -12.10 12.54 -1.85
C VAL A 282 -11.99 14.01 -2.21
N PHE A 283 -10.80 14.49 -2.56
CA PHE A 283 -10.53 15.92 -2.73
C PHE A 283 -10.18 16.31 -4.18
N SER A 284 -10.15 15.37 -5.13
CA SER A 284 -9.91 15.63 -6.56
C SER A 284 -11.18 15.92 -7.34
N HIS A 285 -12.34 15.51 -6.84
CA HIS A 285 -13.64 15.69 -7.49
C HIS A 285 -14.77 15.71 -6.46
N VAL A 286 -15.97 16.08 -6.92
CA VAL A 286 -17.21 16.07 -6.11
C VAL A 286 -18.32 15.41 -6.90
N GLY A 287 -19.47 15.15 -6.29
CA GLY A 287 -20.66 14.72 -7.00
C GLY A 287 -21.26 15.83 -7.87
N ASP A 288 -21.86 15.46 -9.01
CA ASP A 288 -22.59 16.42 -9.87
C ASP A 288 -23.79 17.06 -9.15
N ASP A 289 -24.29 16.38 -8.13
CA ASP A 289 -25.37 16.87 -7.25
C ASP A 289 -24.84 17.37 -5.90
N SER A 290 -23.59 17.82 -5.83
CA SER A 290 -23.04 18.43 -4.64
C SER A 290 -23.55 19.88 -4.42
N LEU A 291 -23.50 20.35 -3.18
CA LEU A 291 -23.72 21.76 -2.83
C LEU A 291 -22.85 22.69 -3.68
N TYR A 292 -21.65 22.25 -4.03
CA TYR A 292 -20.64 23.03 -4.73
C TYR A 292 -20.87 23.11 -6.25
N PHE A 293 -21.40 22.04 -6.88
CA PHE A 293 -21.66 21.98 -8.31
C PHE A 293 -23.14 22.12 -8.68
N ASN A 294 -24.02 21.36 -8.04
CA ASN A 294 -25.48 21.42 -8.09
C ASN A 294 -26.10 21.27 -9.49
N ARG A 295 -25.62 20.33 -10.28
CA ARG A 295 -26.17 20.10 -11.65
C ARG A 295 -27.65 19.78 -11.64
N ARG A 296 -28.13 19.06 -10.61
CA ARG A 296 -29.53 18.60 -10.50
C ARG A 296 -30.48 19.63 -9.90
N GLY A 297 -29.96 20.74 -9.35
CA GLY A 297 -30.76 21.79 -8.74
C GLY A 297 -31.25 21.47 -7.32
N THR A 298 -30.73 20.45 -6.69
CA THR A 298 -31.11 20.00 -5.33
C THR A 298 -31.00 21.14 -4.29
N TYR A 299 -30.06 22.04 -4.47
CA TYR A 299 -29.77 23.14 -3.54
C TYR A 299 -30.33 24.50 -3.96
N GLY A 300 -31.14 24.55 -5.05
CA GLY A 300 -31.76 25.76 -5.58
C GLY A 300 -31.06 26.35 -6.80
N GLU A 301 -31.71 27.35 -7.43
CA GLU A 301 -31.29 27.86 -8.75
C GLU A 301 -30.01 28.71 -8.71
N HIS A 302 -29.69 29.32 -7.58
CA HIS A 302 -28.55 30.22 -7.41
C HIS A 302 -27.46 29.60 -6.51
N VAL A 303 -27.42 28.29 -6.42
CA VAL A 303 -26.43 27.57 -5.63
C VAL A 303 -25.65 26.61 -6.52
N GLY A 304 -24.32 26.62 -6.36
CA GLY A 304 -23.41 25.72 -7.07
C GLY A 304 -23.01 26.22 -8.46
N ALA A 305 -21.81 25.81 -8.87
CA ALA A 305 -21.14 26.33 -10.06
C ALA A 305 -21.83 26.01 -11.38
N TYR A 306 -22.58 24.91 -11.45
CA TYR A 306 -23.33 24.56 -12.66
C TYR A 306 -24.57 25.44 -12.87
N ARG A 307 -25.23 25.87 -11.78
CA ARG A 307 -26.47 26.65 -11.85
C ARG A 307 -26.21 28.15 -11.95
N ASP A 308 -25.15 28.63 -11.29
CA ASP A 308 -24.88 30.06 -11.20
C ASP A 308 -23.39 30.36 -11.38
N PRO A 309 -23.00 31.07 -12.46
CA PRO A 309 -21.61 31.46 -12.68
C PRO A 309 -21.13 32.50 -11.65
N ASP A 310 -22.01 33.16 -10.90
CA ASP A 310 -21.68 34.05 -9.80
C ASP A 310 -21.58 33.31 -8.45
N SER A 311 -21.82 32.00 -8.43
CA SER A 311 -21.65 31.18 -7.24
C SER A 311 -20.21 31.28 -6.69
N PRO A 312 -20.02 31.34 -5.35
CA PRO A 312 -18.67 31.33 -4.76
C PRO A 312 -17.86 30.07 -5.13
N TYR A 313 -18.52 29.01 -5.54
CA TYR A 313 -17.89 27.76 -5.94
C TYR A 313 -17.50 27.69 -7.43
N TYR A 314 -17.87 28.69 -8.25
CA TYR A 314 -17.66 28.64 -9.69
C TYR A 314 -16.19 28.42 -10.07
N LYS A 315 -15.25 29.09 -9.39
CA LYS A 315 -13.80 29.01 -9.62
C LYS A 315 -13.18 27.68 -9.22
N TRP A 316 -13.91 26.87 -8.43
CA TRP A 316 -13.46 25.52 -8.08
C TRP A 316 -13.45 24.56 -9.26
N PHE A 317 -14.17 24.91 -10.35
CA PHE A 317 -14.37 24.04 -11.49
C PHE A 317 -13.85 24.67 -12.78
N THR A 318 -13.42 23.82 -13.71
CA THR A 318 -12.97 24.25 -15.04
C THR A 318 -14.05 23.99 -16.07
N PHE A 319 -14.69 25.05 -16.56
CA PHE A 319 -15.65 24.99 -17.66
C PHE A 319 -14.96 25.36 -18.97
N ARG A 320 -15.06 24.49 -19.99
CA ARG A 320 -14.69 24.82 -21.38
C ARG A 320 -15.81 25.60 -22.06
N ARG A 321 -17.05 25.24 -21.74
CA ARG A 321 -18.26 25.93 -22.13
C ARG A 321 -19.33 25.70 -21.06
N TRP A 322 -19.62 26.72 -20.28
CA TRP A 322 -20.62 26.65 -19.21
C TRP A 322 -22.05 26.48 -19.80
N PRO A 323 -22.94 25.70 -19.18
CA PRO A 323 -22.66 24.88 -17.98
C PRO A 323 -22.25 23.44 -18.28
N ASP A 324 -22.38 22.92 -19.51
CA ASP A 324 -22.41 21.49 -19.81
C ASP A 324 -21.04 20.88 -20.16
N ASP A 325 -20.06 21.71 -20.55
CA ASP A 325 -18.75 21.25 -20.93
C ASP A 325 -17.72 21.66 -19.87
N TYR A 326 -17.46 20.74 -18.94
CA TYR A 326 -16.56 20.90 -17.80
C TYR A 326 -15.63 19.71 -17.65
N GLU A 327 -14.53 19.93 -16.92
CA GLU A 327 -13.61 18.86 -16.57
C GLU A 327 -14.24 17.93 -15.55
N CYS A 328 -14.05 16.62 -15.74
CA CYS A 328 -14.61 15.59 -14.88
C CYS A 328 -13.67 14.40 -14.79
N TRP A 329 -13.73 13.68 -13.68
CA TRP A 329 -12.88 12.55 -13.39
C TRP A 329 -13.05 11.46 -14.43
N TRP A 330 -11.99 11.16 -15.18
CA TRP A 330 -11.93 10.13 -16.24
C TRP A 330 -13.08 10.18 -17.26
N GLY A 331 -13.69 11.35 -17.47
CA GLY A 331 -14.82 11.54 -18.40
C GLY A 331 -16.20 11.28 -17.79
N PHE A 332 -16.27 10.92 -16.51
CA PHE A 332 -17.54 10.72 -15.81
C PHE A 332 -18.16 12.07 -15.42
N LYS A 333 -19.20 12.49 -16.16
CA LYS A 333 -19.91 13.75 -15.91
C LYS A 333 -20.60 13.83 -14.56
N THR A 334 -20.76 12.71 -13.87
CA THR A 334 -21.28 12.66 -12.49
C THR A 334 -20.24 13.03 -11.44
N LEU A 335 -18.96 13.17 -11.84
CA LEU A 335 -17.83 13.45 -10.96
C LEU A 335 -16.99 14.64 -11.49
N PRO A 336 -17.53 15.90 -11.40
CA PRO A 336 -16.80 17.10 -11.82
C PRO A 336 -15.50 17.25 -11.01
N ASN A 337 -14.37 17.42 -11.71
CA ASN A 337 -13.06 17.70 -11.10
C ASN A 337 -13.06 19.09 -10.47
N VAL A 338 -12.39 19.19 -9.35
CA VAL A 338 -12.12 20.48 -8.72
C VAL A 338 -10.72 20.97 -9.09
N ASN A 339 -10.52 22.28 -9.03
CA ASN A 339 -9.19 22.89 -9.07
C ASN A 339 -8.64 22.95 -7.64
N GLU A 340 -7.87 21.94 -7.26
CA GLU A 340 -7.32 21.82 -5.89
C GLU A 340 -6.39 22.99 -5.52
N MET A 341 -5.90 23.74 -6.52
CA MET A 341 -5.03 24.89 -6.30
C MET A 341 -5.77 26.21 -6.26
N ASP A 342 -7.10 26.23 -6.47
CA ASP A 342 -7.91 27.42 -6.23
C ASP A 342 -7.80 27.86 -4.75
N GLU A 343 -7.66 29.17 -4.52
CA GLU A 343 -7.42 29.71 -3.19
C GLU A 343 -8.58 29.45 -2.23
N ASP A 344 -9.84 29.65 -2.70
CA ASP A 344 -11.03 29.47 -1.86
C ASP A 344 -11.27 27.98 -1.56
N TYR A 345 -10.99 27.09 -2.54
CA TYR A 345 -11.04 25.64 -2.32
C TYR A 345 -10.00 25.19 -1.29
N ARG A 346 -8.75 25.65 -1.44
CA ARG A 346 -7.68 25.32 -0.48
C ARG A 346 -8.02 25.82 0.93
N ARG A 347 -8.51 27.04 1.06
CA ARG A 347 -8.95 27.57 2.36
C ARG A 347 -10.03 26.69 2.97
N PHE A 348 -11.06 26.35 2.19
CA PHE A 348 -12.16 25.52 2.67
C PHE A 348 -11.73 24.12 3.07
N ILE A 349 -10.93 23.44 2.27
CA ILE A 349 -10.50 22.06 2.54
C ILE A 349 -9.37 22.00 3.57
N LEU A 350 -8.37 22.91 3.48
CA LEU A 350 -7.10 22.78 4.18
C LEU A 350 -6.81 23.87 5.22
N GLU A 351 -6.94 25.18 4.82
CA GLU A 351 -6.17 26.23 5.45
C GLU A 351 -6.94 26.98 6.56
N ASP A 352 -8.25 27.20 6.41
CA ASP A 352 -9.05 27.88 7.40
C ASP A 352 -9.06 27.10 8.73
N ASP A 353 -9.21 27.79 9.85
CA ASP A 353 -9.15 27.16 11.16
C ASP A 353 -10.21 26.07 11.34
N ASP A 354 -11.37 26.22 10.72
CA ASP A 354 -12.43 25.21 10.66
C ASP A 354 -12.45 24.44 9.34
N SER A 355 -11.34 24.41 8.57
CA SER A 355 -11.25 23.66 7.31
C SER A 355 -11.66 22.20 7.46
N VAL A 356 -12.09 21.58 6.36
CA VAL A 356 -12.62 20.21 6.37
C VAL A 356 -11.65 19.24 7.05
N VAL A 357 -10.35 19.28 6.68
CA VAL A 357 -9.37 18.35 7.23
C VAL A 357 -9.11 18.55 8.71
N ARG A 358 -9.13 19.81 9.19
CA ARG A 358 -8.93 20.16 10.60
C ARG A 358 -10.16 19.81 11.44
N HIS A 359 -11.35 20.11 10.92
CA HIS A 359 -12.62 19.88 11.59
C HIS A 359 -12.78 18.42 12.02
N TRP A 360 -12.63 17.48 11.09
CA TRP A 360 -12.86 16.07 11.39
C TRP A 360 -11.78 15.46 12.29
N VAL A 361 -10.52 15.92 12.18
CA VAL A 361 -9.47 15.50 13.14
C VAL A 361 -9.81 16.00 14.54
N ARG A 362 -10.31 17.23 14.70
CA ARG A 362 -10.79 17.77 16.00
C ARG A 362 -11.99 17.01 16.56
N LYS A 363 -12.79 16.35 15.70
CA LYS A 363 -13.91 15.49 16.11
C LYS A 363 -13.48 14.10 16.57
N GLY A 364 -12.19 13.81 16.59
CA GLY A 364 -11.61 12.59 17.15
C GLY A 364 -11.13 11.57 16.10
N THR A 365 -11.11 11.92 14.81
CA THR A 365 -10.51 11.05 13.81
C THR A 365 -8.99 11.14 13.87
N SER A 366 -8.31 10.07 13.48
CA SER A 366 -6.85 9.93 13.56
C SER A 366 -6.15 10.14 12.21
N GLY A 367 -6.84 10.69 11.23
CA GLY A 367 -6.26 11.04 9.95
C GLY A 367 -7.12 10.70 8.74
N TRP A 368 -6.48 10.77 7.59
CA TRP A 368 -7.12 10.69 6.29
C TRP A 368 -6.44 9.65 5.39
N ARG A 369 -7.24 8.83 4.73
CA ARG A 369 -6.84 8.14 3.49
C ARG A 369 -7.26 9.05 2.33
N LEU A 370 -6.37 9.31 1.40
CA LEU A 370 -6.62 10.16 0.25
C LEU A 370 -6.93 9.32 -0.97
N ASP A 371 -8.12 9.52 -1.50
CA ASP A 371 -8.57 8.95 -2.76
C ASP A 371 -7.71 9.47 -3.91
N VAL A 372 -7.35 8.58 -4.86
CA VAL A 372 -6.56 8.87 -6.06
C VAL A 372 -5.43 9.89 -5.83
N ALA A 373 -4.54 9.60 -4.86
CA ALA A 373 -3.48 10.54 -4.45
C ALA A 373 -2.60 11.02 -5.60
N ASP A 374 -2.49 10.25 -6.69
CA ASP A 374 -1.77 10.62 -7.91
C ASP A 374 -2.39 11.84 -8.62
N GLU A 375 -3.66 12.11 -8.44
CA GLU A 375 -4.35 13.25 -9.05
C GLU A 375 -4.19 14.54 -8.25
N LEU A 376 -3.87 14.43 -6.95
CA LEU A 376 -3.70 15.60 -6.09
C LEU A 376 -2.33 16.27 -6.35
N PRO A 377 -2.28 17.61 -6.54
CA PRO A 377 -1.02 18.33 -6.72
C PRO A 377 -0.09 18.21 -5.51
N MET A 378 1.22 18.13 -5.76
CA MET A 378 2.21 18.02 -4.66
C MET A 378 2.14 19.16 -3.63
N PRO A 379 1.92 20.44 -4.01
CA PRO A 379 1.72 21.51 -3.03
C PRO A 379 0.48 21.30 -2.16
N PHE A 380 -0.62 20.79 -2.72
CA PHE A 380 -1.84 20.46 -1.98
C PHE A 380 -1.58 19.36 -0.93
N LEU A 381 -0.88 18.29 -1.32
CA LEU A 381 -0.52 17.19 -0.40
C LEU A 381 0.37 17.66 0.75
N ARG A 382 1.36 18.52 0.47
CA ARG A 382 2.22 19.11 1.52
C ARG A 382 1.42 19.93 2.51
N GLU A 383 0.55 20.78 2.00
CA GLU A 383 -0.30 21.62 2.83
C GLU A 383 -1.27 20.78 3.64
N LEU A 384 -1.93 19.79 3.03
CA LEU A 384 -2.83 18.85 3.71
C LEU A 384 -2.13 18.19 4.90
N ARG A 385 -0.96 17.58 4.66
CA ARG A 385 -0.20 16.94 5.73
C ARG A 385 0.18 17.92 6.84
N ARG A 386 0.63 19.13 6.48
CA ARG A 386 0.95 20.18 7.45
C ARG A 386 -0.26 20.50 8.32
N GLN A 387 -1.43 20.75 7.74
CA GLN A 387 -2.65 21.10 8.45
C GLN A 387 -3.13 19.97 9.37
N VAL A 388 -3.06 18.71 8.90
CA VAL A 388 -3.40 17.55 9.72
C VAL A 388 -2.46 17.43 10.92
N LYS A 389 -1.14 17.59 10.70
CA LYS A 389 -0.12 17.52 11.77
C LYS A 389 -0.18 18.71 12.74
N ASP A 390 -0.63 19.87 12.29
CA ASP A 390 -0.84 21.05 13.16
C ASP A 390 -1.98 20.81 14.16
N VAL A 391 -3.03 20.08 13.77
CA VAL A 391 -4.10 19.69 14.70
C VAL A 391 -3.64 18.58 15.64
N SER A 392 -3.01 17.56 15.10
CA SER A 392 -2.50 16.43 15.89
C SER A 392 -1.27 15.83 15.20
N LYS A 393 -0.13 15.85 15.89
CA LYS A 393 1.09 15.18 15.42
C LYS A 393 0.92 13.67 15.26
N ASP A 394 -0.04 13.09 15.98
CA ASP A 394 -0.37 11.66 15.97
C ASP A 394 -1.42 11.29 14.89
N ALA A 395 -1.97 12.28 14.17
CA ALA A 395 -2.81 12.02 13.02
C ALA A 395 -1.97 11.67 11.78
N ALA A 396 -2.50 10.82 10.90
CA ALA A 396 -1.78 10.29 9.74
C ALA A 396 -2.46 10.66 8.41
N VAL A 397 -1.63 10.70 7.35
CA VAL A 397 -2.08 10.87 5.96
C VAL A 397 -1.60 9.68 5.15
N LEU A 398 -2.56 8.89 4.66
CA LEU A 398 -2.34 7.69 3.86
C LEU A 398 -2.85 7.95 2.43
N GLY A 399 -2.05 7.72 1.41
CA GLY A 399 -2.45 7.91 0.02
C GLY A 399 -2.83 6.61 -0.68
N GLU A 400 -3.79 6.67 -1.58
CA GLU A 400 -4.01 5.61 -2.56
C GLU A 400 -3.01 5.78 -3.69
N VAL A 401 -2.04 4.86 -3.75
CA VAL A 401 -1.03 4.74 -4.83
C VAL A 401 -0.91 3.27 -5.17
N TRP A 402 -1.01 2.94 -6.46
CA TRP A 402 -1.13 1.56 -6.90
C TRP A 402 0.19 0.87 -7.21
N GLU A 403 1.25 1.65 -7.46
CA GLU A 403 2.58 1.17 -7.80
C GLU A 403 3.61 1.56 -6.73
N ASP A 404 4.88 1.32 -7.02
CA ASP A 404 5.98 1.77 -6.15
C ASP A 404 5.97 3.29 -6.00
N ALA A 405 5.69 3.75 -4.78
CA ALA A 405 5.57 5.16 -4.44
C ALA A 405 6.93 5.88 -4.33
N SER A 406 8.06 5.15 -4.36
CA SER A 406 9.39 5.74 -4.12
C SER A 406 9.90 6.59 -5.28
N HIS A 407 9.48 6.24 -6.52
CA HIS A 407 9.87 6.93 -7.76
C HIS A 407 8.72 7.06 -8.75
N LYS A 408 7.49 7.10 -8.24
CA LYS A 408 6.27 7.24 -9.05
C LYS A 408 6.32 8.51 -9.89
N VAL A 409 6.02 8.38 -11.18
CA VAL A 409 5.74 9.49 -12.08
C VAL A 409 4.25 9.47 -12.41
N ALA A 410 3.55 10.54 -12.09
CA ALA A 410 2.15 10.72 -12.45
C ALA A 410 1.96 12.12 -13.04
N TYR A 411 1.15 12.22 -14.10
CA TYR A 411 0.91 13.48 -14.83
C TYR A 411 2.18 14.22 -15.25
N GLY A 412 3.21 13.45 -15.66
CA GLY A 412 4.51 14.00 -16.10
C GLY A 412 5.38 14.55 -14.98
N GLN A 413 5.04 14.35 -13.72
CA GLN A 413 5.78 14.82 -12.56
C GLN A 413 6.22 13.67 -11.67
N MET A 414 7.48 13.71 -11.23
CA MET A 414 8.00 12.84 -10.18
C MET A 414 7.29 13.16 -8.86
N ARG A 415 6.70 12.15 -8.24
CA ARG A 415 6.01 12.28 -6.95
C ARG A 415 6.97 12.08 -5.78
N SER A 416 6.91 12.95 -4.79
CA SER A 416 7.79 12.92 -3.60
C SER A 416 7.09 12.30 -2.38
N TYR A 417 6.28 11.26 -2.58
CA TYR A 417 5.43 10.67 -1.53
C TYR A 417 6.20 10.21 -0.30
N VAL A 418 7.39 9.64 -0.52
CA VAL A 418 8.18 9.00 0.54
C VAL A 418 9.23 9.92 1.16
N LEU A 419 9.35 11.17 0.72
CA LEU A 419 10.46 12.04 1.13
C LEU A 419 10.27 12.73 2.48
N GLY A 420 9.05 12.69 3.05
CA GLY A 420 8.79 13.13 4.42
C GLY A 420 7.88 14.33 4.57
N ASP A 421 7.47 14.98 3.48
CA ASP A 421 6.68 16.21 3.50
C ASP A 421 5.23 16.08 3.01
N THR A 422 4.81 14.90 2.52
CA THR A 422 3.50 14.70 1.86
C THR A 422 2.63 13.64 2.50
N LEU A 423 3.10 12.38 2.54
CA LEU A 423 2.33 11.25 3.06
C LEU A 423 3.07 10.58 4.23
N ASP A 424 2.32 9.94 5.10
CA ASP A 424 2.85 9.05 6.14
C ASP A 424 2.87 7.60 5.67
N SER A 425 2.02 7.25 4.71
CA SER A 425 1.84 5.89 4.20
C SER A 425 1.16 5.89 2.84
N VAL A 426 1.17 4.73 2.19
CA VAL A 426 0.34 4.40 1.03
C VAL A 426 -0.26 3.00 1.15
N MET A 427 -1.30 2.73 0.35
CA MET A 427 -1.86 1.40 0.15
C MET A 427 -0.85 0.53 -0.61
N ASN A 428 -0.39 -0.57 0.01
CA ASN A 428 0.71 -1.39 -0.50
C ASN A 428 0.22 -2.43 -1.53
N TYR A 429 -0.29 -1.94 -2.67
CA TYR A 429 -0.66 -2.80 -3.79
C TYR A 429 0.52 -3.61 -4.35
N PRO A 430 1.77 -3.10 -4.39
CA PRO A 430 2.91 -3.91 -4.81
C PRO A 430 3.08 -5.20 -4.01
N LEU A 431 2.95 -5.16 -2.68
CA LEU A 431 2.99 -6.37 -1.85
C LEU A 431 1.84 -7.33 -2.18
N ARG A 432 0.61 -6.80 -2.30
CA ARG A 432 -0.58 -7.58 -2.65
C ARG A 432 -0.38 -8.34 -3.96
N ASP A 433 0.01 -7.63 -5.00
CA ASP A 433 0.11 -8.18 -6.35
C ASP A 433 1.30 -9.15 -6.47
N ALA A 434 2.42 -8.88 -5.77
CA ALA A 434 3.54 -9.81 -5.69
C ALA A 434 3.14 -11.14 -5.00
N LEU A 435 2.38 -11.07 -3.89
CA LEU A 435 1.91 -12.28 -3.19
C LEU A 435 0.88 -13.07 -4.01
N ILE A 436 -0.05 -12.39 -4.68
CA ILE A 436 -1.00 -13.06 -5.60
C ILE A 436 -0.22 -13.75 -6.72
N ALA A 437 0.71 -13.05 -7.37
CA ALA A 437 1.52 -13.62 -8.45
C ALA A 437 2.34 -14.84 -7.98
N PHE A 438 2.87 -14.79 -6.73
CA PHE A 438 3.53 -15.95 -6.12
C PHE A 438 2.56 -17.11 -5.92
N LEU A 439 1.45 -16.89 -5.23
CA LEU A 439 0.49 -17.95 -4.86
C LEU A 439 -0.21 -18.57 -6.08
N MET A 440 -0.41 -17.77 -7.13
CA MET A 440 -0.96 -18.21 -8.42
C MET A 440 0.11 -18.78 -9.37
N ALA A 441 1.35 -18.96 -8.91
CA ALA A 441 2.49 -19.50 -9.66
C ALA A 441 2.88 -18.71 -10.93
N GLN A 442 2.58 -17.43 -10.97
CA GLN A 442 2.97 -16.50 -12.06
C GLN A 442 4.41 -15.99 -11.87
N LYS A 443 4.87 -15.85 -10.62
CA LYS A 443 6.25 -15.50 -10.24
C LYS A 443 6.80 -16.54 -9.29
N ASP A 444 8.08 -16.82 -9.32
CA ASP A 444 8.75 -17.66 -8.33
C ASP A 444 9.10 -16.87 -7.05
N ALA A 445 9.51 -17.59 -6.01
CA ALA A 445 9.83 -16.97 -4.72
C ALA A 445 11.03 -16.02 -4.82
N ALA A 446 12.02 -16.29 -5.67
CA ALA A 446 13.21 -15.44 -5.80
C ALA A 446 12.86 -14.10 -6.43
N ALA A 447 12.02 -14.10 -7.47
CA ALA A 447 11.53 -12.88 -8.11
C ALA A 447 10.72 -12.03 -7.13
N VAL A 448 9.83 -12.65 -6.35
CA VAL A 448 9.03 -11.92 -5.34
C VAL A 448 9.89 -11.40 -4.18
N ALA A 449 10.82 -12.21 -3.67
CA ALA A 449 11.74 -11.77 -2.62
C ALA A 449 12.60 -10.58 -3.08
N LYS A 450 13.06 -10.58 -4.34
CA LYS A 450 13.77 -9.45 -4.96
C LYS A 450 12.90 -8.19 -5.02
N GLU A 451 11.67 -8.30 -5.51
CA GLU A 451 10.72 -7.20 -5.61
C GLU A 451 10.42 -6.56 -4.24
N LEU A 452 10.12 -7.37 -3.23
CA LEU A 452 9.87 -6.89 -1.87
C LEU A 452 11.14 -6.30 -1.21
N SER A 453 12.31 -6.86 -1.50
CA SER A 453 13.59 -6.31 -1.03
C SER A 453 13.88 -4.95 -1.67
N SER A 454 13.50 -4.75 -2.93
CA SER A 454 13.66 -3.47 -3.63
C SER A 454 12.76 -2.39 -3.00
N LEU A 455 11.50 -2.71 -2.68
CA LEU A 455 10.64 -1.79 -1.94
C LEU A 455 11.24 -1.42 -0.58
N ALA A 456 11.73 -2.42 0.18
CA ALA A 456 12.37 -2.19 1.47
C ALA A 456 13.65 -1.34 1.36
N GLN A 457 14.40 -1.46 0.26
CA GLN A 457 15.59 -0.68 -0.03
C GLN A 457 15.27 0.77 -0.40
N ASN A 458 14.19 0.99 -1.14
CA ASN A 458 13.86 2.29 -1.71
C ASN A 458 13.02 3.17 -0.77
N TYR A 459 12.28 2.56 0.18
CA TYR A 459 11.44 3.29 1.11
C TYR A 459 12.18 3.68 2.39
N PRO A 460 11.98 4.93 2.91
CA PRO A 460 12.40 5.27 4.27
C PRO A 460 11.77 4.32 5.29
N LYS A 461 12.53 3.93 6.32
CA LYS A 461 12.01 3.03 7.36
C LYS A 461 10.70 3.52 8.01
N PRO A 462 10.55 4.82 8.38
CA PRO A 462 9.27 5.29 8.91
C PRO A 462 8.09 5.02 7.97
N PHE A 463 8.29 5.21 6.66
CA PHE A 463 7.26 4.99 5.65
C PHE A 463 7.01 3.49 5.42
N LEU A 464 8.06 2.68 5.23
CA LEU A 464 7.97 1.24 5.00
C LEU A 464 7.17 0.52 6.10
N TYR A 465 7.43 0.88 7.36
CA TYR A 465 6.78 0.25 8.50
C TYR A 465 5.36 0.78 8.77
N ALA A 466 4.97 1.85 8.12
CA ALA A 466 3.62 2.40 8.17
C ALA A 466 2.74 2.04 6.96
N LEU A 467 3.25 1.29 5.97
CA LEU A 467 2.50 0.89 4.78
C LEU A 467 1.20 0.16 5.16
N MET A 468 0.11 0.49 4.48
CA MET A 468 -1.14 -0.26 4.58
C MET A 468 -1.05 -1.51 3.72
N ASN A 469 -0.74 -2.64 4.34
CA ASN A 469 -0.67 -3.94 3.67
C ASN A 469 -2.07 -4.51 3.52
N LEU A 470 -2.58 -4.63 2.29
CA LEU A 470 -3.93 -5.11 2.01
C LEU A 470 -3.92 -6.40 1.18
N MET A 471 -4.97 -7.20 1.32
CA MET A 471 -5.28 -8.33 0.42
C MET A 471 -6.48 -7.99 -0.46
N GLY A 472 -7.55 -7.49 0.12
CA GLY A 472 -8.78 -7.05 -0.52
C GLY A 472 -9.04 -5.55 -0.32
N SER A 473 -9.90 -4.98 -1.14
CA SER A 473 -10.46 -3.65 -0.99
C SER A 473 -11.82 -3.57 -1.69
N HIS A 474 -12.51 -2.46 -1.54
CA HIS A 474 -13.79 -2.20 -2.22
C HIS A 474 -13.66 -2.05 -3.75
N ASP A 475 -12.43 -1.94 -4.28
CA ASP A 475 -12.14 -1.78 -5.72
C ASP A 475 -11.66 -3.07 -6.40
N ARG A 476 -11.53 -4.14 -5.62
CA ARG A 476 -11.02 -5.42 -6.11
C ARG A 476 -12.01 -6.55 -5.85
N PRO A 477 -12.03 -7.59 -6.70
CA PRO A 477 -12.73 -8.84 -6.36
C PRO A 477 -12.27 -9.34 -5.00
N ARG A 478 -13.14 -10.03 -4.29
CA ARG A 478 -12.82 -10.63 -2.98
C ARG A 478 -11.59 -11.52 -3.10
N ILE A 479 -10.70 -11.44 -2.11
CA ILE A 479 -9.41 -12.14 -2.17
C ILE A 479 -9.58 -13.66 -2.28
N LEU A 480 -10.62 -14.21 -1.65
CA LEU A 480 -10.98 -15.62 -1.76
C LEU A 480 -11.23 -16.03 -3.22
N ASN A 481 -11.99 -15.23 -3.99
CA ASN A 481 -12.24 -15.45 -5.41
C ASN A 481 -10.96 -15.36 -6.25
N VAL A 482 -10.13 -14.35 -6.00
CA VAL A 482 -8.85 -14.15 -6.71
C VAL A 482 -7.93 -15.35 -6.51
N LEU A 483 -7.77 -15.80 -5.26
CA LEU A 483 -6.89 -16.92 -4.91
C LEU A 483 -7.47 -18.30 -5.26
N ALA A 484 -8.79 -18.38 -5.43
CA ALA A 484 -9.43 -19.55 -6.03
C ALA A 484 -9.12 -19.68 -7.52
N GLY A 485 -8.69 -18.59 -8.19
CA GLY A 485 -8.47 -18.53 -9.64
C GLY A 485 -9.78 -18.32 -10.41
N ASN A 486 -10.82 -17.83 -9.74
CA ASN A 486 -12.15 -17.60 -10.33
C ASN A 486 -12.77 -16.32 -9.77
N ASP A 487 -12.24 -15.18 -10.19
CA ASP A 487 -12.68 -13.85 -9.75
C ASP A 487 -13.85 -13.27 -10.57
N GLY A 488 -14.36 -14.05 -11.52
CA GLY A 488 -15.45 -13.67 -12.40
C GLY A 488 -15.06 -12.72 -13.52
N SER A 489 -13.78 -12.56 -13.83
CA SER A 489 -13.32 -11.72 -14.95
C SER A 489 -13.77 -12.27 -16.31
N ASP A 490 -13.89 -13.60 -16.42
CA ASP A 490 -14.29 -14.31 -17.66
C ASP A 490 -15.80 -14.32 -17.92
N ILE A 491 -16.61 -13.82 -16.97
CA ILE A 491 -18.07 -13.77 -17.11
C ILE A 491 -18.57 -12.34 -17.36
N PRO A 492 -19.62 -12.19 -18.18
CA PRO A 492 -20.26 -10.89 -18.39
C PRO A 492 -20.67 -10.23 -17.08
N ARG A 493 -20.48 -8.91 -16.96
CA ARG A 493 -20.75 -8.16 -15.73
C ARG A 493 -22.18 -8.39 -15.18
N SER A 494 -23.17 -8.50 -16.07
CA SER A 494 -24.57 -8.77 -15.71
C SER A 494 -24.82 -10.16 -15.07
N GLN A 495 -23.93 -11.12 -15.26
CA GLN A 495 -24.06 -12.49 -14.74
C GLN A 495 -23.26 -12.71 -13.46
N ARG A 496 -22.43 -11.74 -13.05
CA ARG A 496 -21.55 -11.87 -11.89
C ARG A 496 -22.31 -11.92 -10.53
N ALA A 497 -23.53 -11.46 -10.49
CA ALA A 497 -24.38 -11.54 -9.31
C ALA A 497 -24.60 -13.01 -8.84
N ASP A 498 -24.75 -13.93 -9.80
CA ASP A 498 -25.03 -15.34 -9.55
C ASP A 498 -23.78 -16.20 -9.44
N HIS A 499 -22.61 -15.59 -9.67
CA HIS A 499 -21.36 -16.31 -9.61
C HIS A 499 -21.05 -16.79 -8.19
N ARG A 500 -20.69 -18.05 -8.06
CA ARG A 500 -20.30 -18.70 -6.81
C ARG A 500 -19.11 -19.63 -7.07
N LEU A 501 -18.20 -19.71 -6.11
CA LEU A 501 -17.12 -20.69 -6.15
C LEU A 501 -17.67 -22.10 -5.93
N SER A 502 -17.16 -23.07 -6.67
CA SER A 502 -17.32 -24.48 -6.33
C SER A 502 -16.68 -24.81 -4.99
N ARG A 503 -17.00 -25.95 -4.41
CA ARG A 503 -16.41 -26.40 -3.14
C ARG A 503 -14.87 -26.52 -3.25
N GLU A 504 -14.39 -27.03 -4.36
CA GLU A 504 -12.97 -27.23 -4.64
C GLU A 504 -12.23 -25.89 -4.82
N GLU A 505 -12.81 -24.96 -5.58
CA GLU A 505 -12.28 -23.62 -5.76
C GLU A 505 -12.21 -22.86 -4.43
N ARG A 506 -13.30 -22.89 -3.65
CA ARG A 506 -13.34 -22.28 -2.32
C ARG A 506 -12.27 -22.87 -1.39
N MET A 507 -12.09 -24.18 -1.39
CA MET A 507 -11.09 -24.86 -0.57
C MET A 507 -9.66 -24.42 -0.94
N ILE A 508 -9.31 -24.42 -2.23
CA ILE A 508 -7.97 -24.00 -2.68
C ILE A 508 -7.74 -22.51 -2.45
N GLY A 509 -8.76 -21.67 -2.68
CA GLY A 509 -8.72 -20.24 -2.38
C GLY A 509 -8.42 -19.98 -0.91
N ALA A 510 -9.14 -20.64 0.00
CA ALA A 510 -8.97 -20.51 1.46
C ALA A 510 -7.59 -20.97 1.95
N LEU A 511 -7.00 -22.02 1.34
CA LEU A 511 -5.63 -22.46 1.66
C LEU A 511 -4.59 -21.42 1.21
N ARG A 512 -4.73 -20.85 0.01
CA ARG A 512 -3.85 -19.80 -0.49
C ARG A 512 -4.01 -18.50 0.29
N GLU A 513 -5.24 -18.15 0.67
CA GLU A 513 -5.53 -16.98 1.51
C GLU A 513 -4.86 -17.09 2.89
N GLN A 514 -4.88 -18.27 3.50
CA GLN A 514 -4.15 -18.52 4.75
C GLN A 514 -2.64 -18.26 4.60
N LEU A 515 -2.02 -18.63 3.47
CA LEU A 515 -0.61 -18.37 3.20
C LEU A 515 -0.36 -16.87 3.04
N MET A 516 -1.19 -16.19 2.26
CA MET A 516 -1.11 -14.74 2.05
C MET A 516 -1.27 -13.98 3.37
N LEU A 517 -2.26 -14.33 4.15
CA LEU A 517 -2.54 -13.75 5.48
C LEU A 517 -1.33 -13.90 6.41
N ARG A 518 -0.77 -15.11 6.54
CA ARG A 518 0.40 -15.38 7.37
C ARG A 518 1.59 -14.51 6.97
N PHE A 519 1.87 -14.41 5.69
CA PHE A 519 2.99 -13.61 5.19
C PHE A 519 2.75 -12.11 5.43
N MET A 520 1.55 -11.60 5.10
CA MET A 520 1.18 -10.20 5.27
C MET A 520 1.28 -9.74 6.74
N PHE A 521 0.92 -10.60 7.70
CA PHE A 521 1.03 -10.28 9.12
C PHE A 521 2.47 -10.38 9.68
N SER A 522 3.40 -10.91 8.89
CA SER A 522 4.81 -11.08 9.28
C SER A 522 5.75 -10.00 8.73
N VAL A 523 5.37 -9.30 7.65
CA VAL A 523 6.19 -8.27 7.01
C VAL A 523 6.04 -6.89 7.68
N PRO A 524 6.96 -5.92 7.42
CA PRO A 524 6.78 -4.53 7.82
C PRO A 524 5.49 -3.92 7.24
N GLY A 525 4.93 -2.95 7.94
CA GLY A 525 3.68 -2.30 7.57
C GLY A 525 2.51 -2.78 8.44
N MET A 526 1.38 -2.13 8.30
CA MET A 526 0.14 -2.39 9.04
C MET A 526 -0.78 -3.30 8.19
N PRO A 527 -1.02 -4.56 8.60
CA PRO A 527 -1.99 -5.41 7.92
C PRO A 527 -3.38 -4.77 7.92
N CYS A 528 -4.04 -4.78 6.78
CA CYS A 528 -5.42 -4.30 6.61
C CYS A 528 -6.32 -5.44 6.17
N ILE A 529 -7.41 -5.64 6.91
CA ILE A 529 -8.48 -6.58 6.61
C ILE A 529 -9.61 -5.78 5.94
N TYR A 530 -10.04 -6.17 4.76
CA TYR A 530 -11.26 -5.65 4.15
C TYR A 530 -12.45 -6.39 4.75
N TYR A 531 -13.44 -5.65 5.28
CA TYR A 531 -14.58 -6.24 6.00
C TYR A 531 -15.19 -7.43 5.25
N GLY A 532 -15.39 -8.53 5.96
CA GLY A 532 -15.98 -9.75 5.41
C GLY A 532 -14.99 -10.75 4.83
N ASP A 533 -13.72 -10.37 4.53
CA ASP A 533 -12.71 -11.35 4.09
C ASP A 533 -12.49 -12.39 5.20
N GLU A 534 -12.42 -11.96 6.46
CA GLU A 534 -12.31 -12.86 7.62
C GLU A 534 -13.53 -13.74 7.85
N ALA A 535 -14.67 -13.36 7.28
CA ALA A 535 -15.91 -14.15 7.33
C ALA A 535 -16.09 -15.05 6.10
N GLY A 536 -15.12 -15.07 5.18
CA GLY A 536 -15.13 -15.86 3.96
C GLY A 536 -16.15 -15.38 2.92
N VAL A 537 -16.37 -14.06 2.83
CA VAL A 537 -17.26 -13.46 1.84
C VAL A 537 -16.68 -13.59 0.44
N GLU A 538 -17.47 -14.14 -0.47
CA GLU A 538 -17.18 -14.23 -1.91
C GLU A 538 -17.73 -13.02 -2.67
N GLY A 539 -17.10 -12.67 -3.79
CA GLY A 539 -17.62 -11.64 -4.67
C GLY A 539 -16.68 -11.30 -5.83
N CYS A 540 -17.25 -11.14 -7.01
CA CYS A 540 -16.57 -10.61 -8.19
C CYS A 540 -16.27 -9.12 -8.01
N ALA A 541 -15.75 -8.46 -9.05
CA ALA A 541 -15.54 -7.01 -9.04
C ALA A 541 -16.82 -6.21 -8.74
N ASP A 542 -16.64 -4.94 -8.40
CA ASP A 542 -17.72 -3.98 -8.11
C ASP A 542 -18.97 -4.14 -9.01
N PRO A 543 -20.18 -4.16 -8.42
CA PRO A 543 -20.54 -3.98 -7.00
C PRO A 543 -20.48 -5.25 -6.14
N PHE A 544 -20.19 -6.41 -6.70
CA PHE A 544 -20.36 -7.71 -6.05
C PHE A 544 -19.30 -8.02 -4.99
N CYS A 545 -18.15 -7.34 -4.99
CA CYS A 545 -17.18 -7.37 -3.89
C CYS A 545 -17.66 -6.61 -2.63
N ARG A 546 -18.74 -5.82 -2.75
CA ARG A 546 -19.31 -4.95 -1.71
C ARG A 546 -20.56 -5.55 -1.07
N ARG A 547 -20.59 -6.89 -0.91
CA ARG A 547 -21.67 -7.60 -0.19
C ARG A 547 -21.67 -7.22 1.27
N THR A 548 -22.86 -7.37 1.90
CA THR A 548 -23.00 -7.16 3.35
C THR A 548 -22.19 -8.16 4.16
N TYR A 549 -21.81 -7.76 5.37
CA TYR A 549 -21.18 -8.65 6.33
C TYR A 549 -22.17 -9.74 6.78
N PRO A 550 -21.80 -11.02 6.76
CA PRO A 550 -22.72 -12.13 7.00
C PRO A 550 -22.88 -12.44 8.51
N TRP A 551 -23.34 -11.48 9.32
CA TRP A 551 -23.49 -11.63 10.77
C TRP A 551 -24.26 -12.91 11.15
N GLY A 552 -23.63 -13.73 12.02
CA GLY A 552 -24.16 -15.01 12.48
C GLY A 552 -24.02 -16.16 11.50
N ARG A 553 -23.35 -15.94 10.35
CA ARG A 553 -23.09 -16.95 9.31
C ARG A 553 -21.67 -16.90 8.80
N GLU A 554 -20.76 -16.36 9.62
CA GLU A 554 -19.34 -16.26 9.31
C GLU A 554 -18.72 -17.64 9.12
N ASP A 555 -17.79 -17.78 8.20
CA ASP A 555 -16.92 -18.93 8.10
C ASP A 555 -16.01 -18.97 9.34
N GLN A 556 -16.32 -19.85 10.28
CA GLN A 556 -15.65 -19.89 11.58
C GLN A 556 -14.19 -20.30 11.47
N ASP A 557 -13.82 -21.11 10.48
CA ASP A 557 -12.44 -21.51 10.25
C ASP A 557 -11.61 -20.33 9.71
N MET A 558 -12.18 -19.55 8.77
CA MET A 558 -11.54 -18.31 8.27
C MET A 558 -11.38 -17.32 9.41
N LEU A 559 -12.45 -17.04 10.15
CA LEU A 559 -12.42 -16.09 11.27
C LEU A 559 -11.37 -16.49 12.33
N ALA A 560 -11.25 -17.78 12.64
CA ALA A 560 -10.23 -18.27 13.58
C ALA A 560 -8.81 -18.03 13.06
N ARG A 561 -8.57 -18.20 11.76
CA ARG A 561 -7.26 -17.93 11.13
C ARG A 561 -6.87 -16.45 11.22
N TYR A 562 -7.79 -15.53 10.90
CA TYR A 562 -7.55 -14.09 11.01
C TYR A 562 -7.27 -13.67 12.44
N LYS A 563 -8.05 -14.16 13.43
CA LYS A 563 -7.80 -13.93 14.86
C LYS A 563 -6.43 -14.43 15.31
N ALA A 564 -6.04 -15.63 14.85
CA ALA A 564 -4.74 -16.21 15.20
C ALA A 564 -3.58 -15.36 14.64
N MET A 565 -3.67 -14.90 13.39
CA MET A 565 -2.61 -14.06 12.80
C MET A 565 -2.55 -12.68 13.44
N ALA A 566 -3.69 -12.07 13.78
CA ALA A 566 -3.71 -10.82 14.52
C ALA A 566 -3.12 -10.98 15.93
N ALA A 567 -3.46 -12.06 16.64
CA ALA A 567 -2.88 -12.36 17.95
C ALA A 567 -1.37 -12.60 17.87
N MET A 568 -0.89 -13.37 16.88
CA MET A 568 0.54 -13.60 16.63
C MET A 568 1.28 -12.28 16.45
N ARG A 569 0.80 -11.39 15.56
CA ARG A 569 1.45 -10.09 15.32
C ARG A 569 1.40 -9.20 16.56
N ASN A 570 0.25 -9.11 17.21
CA ASN A 570 0.07 -8.26 18.40
C ASN A 570 0.93 -8.72 19.57
N GLY A 571 1.14 -10.03 19.72
CA GLY A 571 1.94 -10.64 20.78
C GLY A 571 3.47 -10.59 20.58
N HIS A 572 3.95 -10.32 19.35
CA HIS A 572 5.38 -10.38 19.05
C HIS A 572 5.91 -9.05 18.47
N PRO A 573 6.50 -8.17 19.29
CA PRO A 573 7.01 -6.85 18.84
C PRO A 573 8.00 -6.94 17.68
N VAL A 574 8.79 -8.01 17.56
CA VAL A 574 9.73 -8.22 16.45
C VAL A 574 9.03 -8.23 15.08
N LEU A 575 7.77 -8.68 15.00
CA LEU A 575 6.98 -8.62 13.77
C LEU A 575 6.53 -7.19 13.40
N LYS A 576 6.51 -6.27 14.37
CA LYS A 576 6.12 -4.87 14.19
C LYS A 576 7.31 -4.01 13.80
N THR A 577 8.40 -4.03 14.59
CA THR A 577 9.53 -3.13 14.45
C THR A 577 10.89 -3.80 14.23
N GLY A 578 10.96 -5.13 14.10
CA GLY A 578 12.21 -5.83 13.78
C GLY A 578 12.71 -5.50 12.37
N GLU A 579 14.02 -5.52 12.15
CA GLU A 579 14.63 -5.48 10.80
C GLU A 579 14.05 -6.60 9.94
N CYS A 580 14.02 -6.38 8.63
CA CYS A 580 13.36 -7.28 7.69
C CYS A 580 14.33 -7.74 6.59
N ALA A 581 14.32 -9.06 6.32
CA ALA A 581 14.98 -9.64 5.15
C ALA A 581 14.05 -10.66 4.49
N TYR A 582 13.90 -10.59 3.18
CA TYR A 582 13.13 -11.55 2.39
C TYR A 582 14.04 -12.64 1.88
N ILE A 583 13.57 -13.89 1.90
CA ILE A 583 14.33 -15.07 1.49
C ILE A 583 13.49 -15.96 0.56
N ALA A 584 14.18 -16.66 -0.33
CA ALA A 584 13.61 -17.64 -1.25
C ALA A 584 14.42 -18.95 -1.20
N PRO A 585 14.17 -19.81 -0.20
CA PRO A 585 14.92 -21.07 -0.08
C PRO A 585 14.83 -21.99 -1.31
N CYS A 586 13.70 -21.92 -2.02
CA CYS A 586 13.51 -22.54 -3.33
C CYS A 586 12.39 -21.79 -4.08
N SER A 587 12.16 -22.13 -5.34
CA SER A 587 11.16 -21.47 -6.20
C SER A 587 9.71 -21.50 -5.67
N ALA A 588 9.38 -22.47 -4.81
CA ALA A 588 8.04 -22.67 -4.27
C ALA A 588 7.87 -22.17 -2.81
N VAL A 589 8.95 -21.77 -2.14
CA VAL A 589 8.92 -21.31 -0.75
C VAL A 589 9.41 -19.87 -0.66
N LEU A 590 8.54 -18.99 -0.24
CA LEU A 590 8.84 -17.59 0.07
C LEU A 590 8.94 -17.44 1.59
N GLY A 591 9.91 -16.66 2.06
CA GLY A 591 10.11 -16.41 3.48
C GLY A 591 10.44 -14.97 3.81
N VAL A 592 10.24 -14.63 5.08
CA VAL A 592 10.67 -13.37 5.69
C VAL A 592 11.30 -13.63 7.05
N ILE A 593 12.40 -12.96 7.31
CA ILE A 593 13.10 -12.98 8.59
C ILE A 593 12.95 -11.59 9.22
N ARG A 594 12.54 -11.57 10.49
CA ARG A 594 12.41 -10.35 11.30
C ARG A 594 13.35 -10.43 12.50
N LYS A 595 14.12 -9.38 12.76
CA LYS A 595 15.15 -9.41 13.81
C LYS A 595 15.22 -8.13 14.63
N ASN A 596 15.39 -8.29 15.93
CA ASN A 596 15.92 -7.26 16.83
C ASN A 596 17.31 -7.74 17.30
N GLU A 597 18.34 -6.98 17.05
CA GLU A 597 19.71 -7.35 17.37
C GLU A 597 20.42 -6.25 18.17
N ASN A 598 21.41 -6.62 18.98
CA ASN A 598 22.19 -5.69 19.80
C ASN A 598 21.34 -4.81 20.73
N GLY A 599 20.22 -5.35 21.21
CA GLY A 599 19.30 -4.65 22.11
C GLY A 599 18.49 -3.53 21.43
N LYS A 600 18.33 -3.57 20.09
CA LYS A 600 17.66 -2.53 19.30
C LYS A 600 16.74 -3.11 18.24
N ASP A 601 15.67 -2.37 17.96
CA ASP A 601 14.80 -2.59 16.79
C ASP A 601 15.33 -1.86 15.51
N ALA A 602 14.58 -1.96 14.43
CA ALA A 602 14.91 -1.32 13.15
C ALA A 602 15.04 0.22 13.22
N PHE A 603 14.48 0.84 14.24
CA PHE A 603 14.53 2.29 14.47
C PHE A 603 15.65 2.69 15.46
N GLY A 604 16.46 1.72 15.89
CA GLY A 604 17.51 1.93 16.90
C GLY A 604 16.96 2.13 18.31
N LYS A 605 15.66 1.91 18.54
CA LYS A 605 15.04 1.97 19.87
C LYS A 605 15.37 0.70 20.64
N LYS A 606 15.45 0.83 21.99
CA LYS A 606 15.70 -0.31 22.87
C LYS A 606 14.64 -1.38 22.68
N ALA A 607 15.05 -2.60 22.38
CA ALA A 607 14.21 -3.78 22.22
C ALA A 607 14.96 -5.03 22.68
N GLU A 608 14.24 -6.04 23.12
CA GLU A 608 14.82 -7.35 23.40
C GLU A 608 15.30 -7.98 22.08
N ASN A 609 16.44 -8.70 22.15
CA ASN A 609 16.88 -9.50 21.01
C ASN A 609 15.83 -10.56 20.71
N ALA A 610 15.41 -10.62 19.48
CA ALA A 610 14.37 -11.54 19.03
C ALA A 610 14.55 -11.82 17.53
N CYS A 611 14.19 -13.02 17.12
CA CYS A 611 14.13 -13.38 15.71
C CYS A 611 12.86 -14.16 15.43
N ALA A 612 12.20 -13.83 14.33
CA ALA A 612 11.08 -14.58 13.79
C ALA A 612 11.34 -14.92 12.33
N VAL A 613 10.98 -16.12 11.92
CA VAL A 613 11.07 -16.59 10.53
C VAL A 613 9.69 -17.09 10.11
N THR A 614 9.15 -16.50 9.06
CA THR A 614 7.92 -16.98 8.41
C THR A 614 8.26 -17.56 7.05
N LEU A 615 7.78 -18.77 6.79
CA LEU A 615 7.93 -19.47 5.51
C LEU A 615 6.54 -19.90 5.02
N ILE A 616 6.28 -19.70 3.73
CA ILE A 616 5.05 -20.17 3.06
C ILE A 616 5.40 -21.02 1.84
N ASN A 617 4.81 -22.21 1.76
CA ASN A 617 4.98 -23.14 0.65
C ASN A 617 3.73 -23.16 -0.23
N ARG A 618 3.82 -22.62 -1.44
CA ARG A 618 2.70 -22.58 -2.39
C ARG A 618 2.48 -23.90 -3.14
N SER A 619 3.43 -24.82 -3.11
CA SER A 619 3.32 -26.09 -3.83
C SER A 619 2.36 -27.05 -3.12
N ALA A 620 1.84 -28.05 -3.84
CA ALA A 620 1.04 -29.13 -3.27
C ALA A 620 1.90 -30.20 -2.54
N ARG A 621 3.23 -30.12 -2.61
CA ARG A 621 4.16 -31.10 -2.04
C ARG A 621 4.84 -30.57 -0.78
N GLU A 622 5.23 -31.48 0.11
CA GLU A 622 6.12 -31.15 1.22
C GLU A 622 7.50 -30.69 0.68
N VAL A 623 8.03 -29.64 1.29
CA VAL A 623 9.36 -29.11 0.99
C VAL A 623 10.17 -29.04 2.29
N VAL A 624 11.45 -29.42 2.21
CA VAL A 624 12.40 -29.26 3.31
C VAL A 624 13.24 -28.01 3.04
N VAL A 625 13.22 -27.08 3.99
CA VAL A 625 14.00 -25.84 3.96
C VAL A 625 15.13 -25.95 4.99
N TYR A 626 16.33 -25.52 4.59
CA TYR A 626 17.47 -25.40 5.49
C TYR A 626 17.72 -23.93 5.81
N LEU A 627 17.77 -23.61 7.12
CA LEU A 627 18.14 -22.31 7.66
C LEU A 627 19.41 -22.45 8.46
N THR A 628 20.34 -21.54 8.32
CA THR A 628 21.54 -21.51 9.17
C THR A 628 21.26 -20.82 10.50
N SER A 629 22.01 -21.15 11.56
CA SER A 629 21.93 -20.40 12.81
C SER A 629 22.25 -18.90 12.61
N ALA A 630 23.10 -18.56 11.64
CA ALA A 630 23.40 -17.17 11.28
C ALA A 630 22.17 -16.41 10.73
N ASP A 631 21.31 -17.09 9.98
CA ASP A 631 20.06 -16.49 9.49
C ASP A 631 19.11 -16.08 10.63
N VAL A 632 19.23 -16.75 11.77
CA VAL A 632 18.34 -16.61 12.93
C VAL A 632 19.09 -16.08 14.17
N SER A 633 20.04 -15.15 13.97
CA SER A 633 20.76 -14.44 15.03
C SER A 633 21.51 -15.38 15.99
N GLY A 634 22.00 -16.51 15.51
CA GLY A 634 22.75 -17.49 16.30
C GLY A 634 21.89 -18.42 17.17
N ALA A 635 20.57 -18.38 17.04
CA ALA A 635 19.68 -19.26 17.80
C ALA A 635 20.00 -20.73 17.58
N GLN A 636 19.79 -21.54 18.61
CA GLN A 636 19.94 -22.99 18.59
C GLN A 636 18.59 -23.71 18.58
N THR A 637 17.53 -22.98 18.91
CA THR A 637 16.17 -23.50 18.97
C THR A 637 15.21 -22.50 18.37
N LEU A 638 14.27 -22.99 17.53
CA LEU A 638 13.13 -22.26 17.04
C LEU A 638 11.85 -22.96 17.49
N VAL A 639 10.84 -22.18 17.86
CA VAL A 639 9.51 -22.68 18.23
C VAL A 639 8.48 -22.09 17.29
N SER A 640 7.72 -22.93 16.60
CA SER A 640 6.65 -22.47 15.72
C SER A 640 5.42 -21.97 16.48
N ASP A 641 4.59 -21.22 15.78
CA ASP A 641 3.33 -20.68 16.30
C ASP A 641 2.31 -21.77 16.70
N ASP A 642 2.47 -23.02 16.24
CA ASP A 642 1.72 -24.19 16.66
C ASP A 642 2.46 -25.04 17.73
N GLY A 643 3.60 -24.56 18.26
CA GLY A 643 4.34 -25.19 19.35
C GLY A 643 5.36 -26.24 18.94
N GLN A 644 5.61 -26.47 17.65
CA GLN A 644 6.64 -27.40 17.21
C GLN A 644 8.03 -26.83 17.48
N ILE A 645 8.93 -27.67 18.02
CA ILE A 645 10.31 -27.29 18.33
C ILE A 645 11.26 -27.78 17.25
N PHE A 646 12.10 -26.86 16.75
CA PHE A 646 13.19 -27.15 15.82
C PHE A 646 14.52 -26.85 16.50
N THR A 647 15.44 -27.82 16.48
CA THR A 647 16.78 -27.66 17.07
C THR A 647 17.82 -27.71 15.96
N ALA A 648 18.79 -26.79 16.03
CA ALA A 648 19.90 -26.75 15.08
C ALA A 648 20.81 -27.99 15.25
N ARG A 649 21.22 -28.58 14.14
CA ARG A 649 22.24 -29.66 14.09
C ARG A 649 23.36 -29.21 13.15
N GLY A 650 24.58 -29.16 13.69
CA GLY A 650 25.71 -28.65 12.90
C GLY A 650 25.57 -27.21 12.45
N GLY A 651 24.84 -26.37 13.22
CA GLY A 651 24.61 -24.97 12.87
C GLY A 651 23.48 -24.72 11.85
N ALA A 652 22.68 -25.75 11.52
CA ALA A 652 21.56 -25.62 10.58
C ALA A 652 20.27 -26.23 11.13
N PHE A 653 19.13 -25.62 10.76
CA PHE A 653 17.80 -26.14 11.00
C PHE A 653 17.28 -26.81 9.74
N SER A 654 16.57 -27.93 9.90
CA SER A 654 15.80 -28.59 8.85
C SER A 654 14.31 -28.41 9.14
N VAL A 655 13.63 -27.60 8.33
CA VAL A 655 12.22 -27.26 8.50
C VAL A 655 11.40 -27.92 7.38
N LYS A 656 10.50 -28.80 7.76
CA LYS A 656 9.56 -29.45 6.83
C LYS A 656 8.28 -28.64 6.76
N ILE A 657 7.87 -28.26 5.55
CA ILE A 657 6.64 -27.49 5.32
C ILE A 657 5.78 -28.29 4.35
N LYS A 658 4.61 -28.72 4.82
CA LYS A 658 3.66 -29.45 3.98
C LYS A 658 3.17 -28.59 2.81
N GLY A 659 2.61 -29.23 1.80
CA GLY A 659 2.03 -28.52 0.67
C GLY A 659 0.90 -27.57 1.07
N LEU A 660 0.89 -26.36 0.49
CA LEU A 660 -0.07 -25.30 0.78
C LEU A 660 -0.16 -24.95 2.29
N GLN A 661 0.97 -25.01 2.98
CA GLN A 661 1.09 -24.61 4.38
C GLN A 661 2.21 -23.60 4.59
N GLY A 662 2.11 -22.87 5.68
CA GLY A 662 3.12 -21.94 6.15
C GLY A 662 3.36 -22.10 7.65
N VAL A 663 4.52 -21.69 8.09
CA VAL A 663 4.94 -21.72 9.49
C VAL A 663 5.60 -20.40 9.87
N THR A 664 5.33 -19.91 11.07
CA THR A 664 6.06 -18.81 11.68
C THR A 664 6.78 -19.34 12.92
N MET A 665 8.09 -19.18 12.99
CA MET A 665 8.93 -19.69 14.06
C MET A 665 9.63 -18.53 14.77
N PHE A 666 9.77 -18.66 16.07
CA PHE A 666 10.42 -17.66 16.93
C PHE A 666 11.66 -18.28 17.56
N ALA A 667 12.77 -17.53 17.58
CA ALA A 667 13.98 -17.90 18.27
C ALA A 667 13.78 -17.87 19.80
N MET A 668 14.28 -18.94 20.47
CA MET A 668 14.30 -19.02 21.91
C MET A 668 15.70 -18.73 22.46
#